data_e43fc7b5edfefc413e595c35fea32a7b
#
_entry.id   e43fc7b5edfefc413e595c35fea32a7b
#
_cell.length_a   1.000
_cell.length_b   1.000
_cell.length_c   1.000
_cell.angle_alpha   90.00
_cell.angle_beta   90.00
_cell.angle_gamma   90.00
#
_symmetry.space_group_name_H-M   'P 1'
#
loop_
_entity.id
_entity.type
_entity.pdbx_description
1 polymer ?
#
loop_
_entity_poly.entity_id
_entity_poly.type
_entity_poly.pdbx_seq_one_letter_code
_entity_poly.pdbx_strand_id
1 'polypeptide(L)'
;MSSLTYDLTLAGLSVGAAAALTGIGLIVTYRATGVLNFAHGAIAMVCAYVLRGLVVDRGWPLWPAAALTLLVVAPGTGVVLERFVFRPLSVRGGDPARALVASLGVFVLLVGGAALLWGQGARDDTPVLVAAEPWGQLAVVAVLAAGVGTVIRRTRFGRELRAVVDDRRLAVLTGVDADRVAAAGWAFGSFTAGLTGVLLAPYVRLDPYGLPLLVMEVVAVAVAARMRGLTVAVVVALGVGVAQSQLTRLHPSGWGEPLLQAVGANLFVVALLVAALALPGVGTRDALPHPAVAARVPAHAGAWIVAGVLFLLPLGLAGRDLHTAVQVPALGVVLLSLVVVTGRSGQISLGQAAYAGLGALFTALLAAGRFPGLPRLPELAALAVAVVLVAPLGVLTGWPAIGRRGLALALATFAVGVGVSRFVFDQPYATAGLSLGRPAGFDDDRAYYVLELLLLACALLAAWALRRGRTGRALAAMRDHESGARAAGVRVPSLKLLAFVSGAALAALGGGMLGMGLRAFDPAAYDPVRGLLWFAAVVVLGADSTLGALLAAALLVGLDAGTRGGVAAAVIGVLAVLSGRFPDGPREVLRDAANRFRVRPRPAPTPSAARLRARPRLPGPPPGPPRVPAGATATGTGPEPDVRTGAHGTGSRTGLPERTPTRPGEPGAEPLGRPEATGGPRTAASRPADGPARRQGGTEATGDEHPAGQPPEHPREEQPAPEEPPGHEPTRRQNNTDRGTHRGRTPHRTGSGVARPGAPLRGAARASPAPVRGRPRAGA
;
A
#
# COMPACT_ATOMS: atom_id res chain seq x y z
N MET A 1 -14.61 -17.93 -36.59
CA MET A 1 -14.83 -17.77 -35.13
C MET A 1 -13.86 -18.59 -34.27
N SER A 2 -13.39 -19.75 -34.73
CA SER A 2 -12.42 -20.59 -34.00
C SER A 2 -11.02 -19.95 -33.86
N SER A 3 -10.52 -19.26 -34.88
CA SER A 3 -9.20 -18.60 -34.83
C SER A 3 -9.14 -17.48 -33.78
N LEU A 4 -10.12 -16.56 -33.76
CA LEU A 4 -10.17 -15.48 -32.81
C LEU A 4 -10.23 -15.95 -31.34
N THR A 5 -10.99 -17.02 -31.06
CA THR A 5 -11.05 -17.61 -29.72
C THR A 5 -9.70 -18.18 -29.32
N TYR A 6 -9.02 -18.83 -30.26
CA TYR A 6 -7.68 -19.38 -30.04
C TYR A 6 -6.66 -18.26 -29.77
N ASP A 7 -6.63 -17.23 -30.62
CA ASP A 7 -5.69 -16.09 -30.48
C ASP A 7 -5.89 -15.35 -29.17
N LEU A 8 -7.13 -15.08 -28.76
CA LEU A 8 -7.45 -14.46 -27.46
C LEU A 8 -7.10 -15.38 -26.29
N THR A 9 -7.26 -16.68 -26.42
CA THR A 9 -6.82 -17.62 -25.37
C THR A 9 -5.31 -17.58 -25.22
N LEU A 10 -4.56 -17.56 -26.32
CA LEU A 10 -3.11 -17.43 -26.29
C LEU A 10 -2.65 -16.10 -25.67
N ALA A 11 -3.26 -14.98 -26.07
CA ALA A 11 -2.99 -13.68 -25.48
C ALA A 11 -3.28 -13.66 -23.98
N GLY A 12 -4.41 -14.26 -23.56
CA GLY A 12 -4.76 -14.39 -22.14
C GLY A 12 -3.80 -15.27 -21.35
N LEU A 13 -3.27 -16.32 -21.95
CA LEU A 13 -2.25 -17.15 -21.34
C LEU A 13 -0.94 -16.39 -21.11
N SER A 14 -0.54 -15.48 -22.01
CA SER A 14 0.64 -14.63 -21.83
C SER A 14 0.49 -13.69 -20.62
N VAL A 15 -0.65 -13.01 -20.54
CA VAL A 15 -0.97 -12.12 -19.40
C VAL A 15 -1.02 -12.94 -18.11
N GLY A 16 -1.69 -14.08 -18.12
CA GLY A 16 -1.76 -15.00 -16.99
C GLY A 16 -0.39 -15.55 -16.58
N ALA A 17 0.52 -15.78 -17.54
CA ALA A 17 1.87 -16.24 -17.27
C ALA A 17 2.68 -15.19 -16.50
N ALA A 18 2.65 -13.92 -16.91
CA ALA A 18 3.29 -12.82 -16.19
C ALA A 18 2.73 -12.67 -14.76
N ALA A 19 1.40 -12.80 -14.63
CA ALA A 19 0.73 -12.77 -13.34
C ALA A 19 1.13 -13.97 -12.45
N ALA A 20 1.31 -15.17 -13.02
CA ALA A 20 1.77 -16.35 -12.31
C ALA A 20 3.20 -16.19 -11.78
N LEU A 21 4.12 -15.62 -12.57
CA LEU A 21 5.50 -15.32 -12.13
C LEU A 21 5.50 -14.41 -10.89
N THR A 22 4.73 -13.32 -10.96
CA THR A 22 4.54 -12.41 -9.83
C THR A 22 3.97 -13.13 -8.60
N GLY A 23 2.91 -13.93 -8.80
CA GLY A 23 2.29 -14.71 -7.73
C GLY A 23 3.24 -15.69 -7.06
N ILE A 24 4.05 -16.43 -7.85
CA ILE A 24 5.08 -17.35 -7.33
C ILE A 24 6.10 -16.60 -6.47
N GLY A 25 6.63 -15.48 -6.96
CA GLY A 25 7.62 -14.67 -6.24
C GLY A 25 7.09 -14.12 -4.93
N LEU A 26 5.89 -13.54 -4.95
CA LEU A 26 5.23 -13.02 -3.75
C LEU A 26 4.97 -14.11 -2.70
N ILE A 27 4.50 -15.29 -3.12
CA ILE A 27 4.22 -16.41 -2.21
C ILE A 27 5.51 -16.94 -1.59
N VAL A 28 6.58 -17.11 -2.37
CA VAL A 28 7.87 -17.60 -1.86
C VAL A 28 8.48 -16.62 -0.87
N THR A 29 8.51 -15.32 -1.19
CA THR A 29 9.01 -14.28 -0.30
C THR A 29 8.19 -14.23 0.99
N TYR A 30 6.86 -14.24 0.89
CA TYR A 30 5.97 -14.24 2.05
C TYR A 30 6.15 -15.48 2.93
N ARG A 31 6.30 -16.66 2.32
CA ARG A 31 6.56 -17.90 3.06
C ARG A 31 7.92 -17.89 3.76
N ALA A 32 8.95 -17.30 3.16
CA ALA A 32 10.28 -17.23 3.76
C ALA A 32 10.36 -16.25 4.94
N THR A 33 9.56 -15.17 4.92
CA THR A 33 9.75 -14.02 5.82
C THR A 33 8.53 -13.65 6.63
N GLY A 34 7.33 -14.05 6.20
CA GLY A 34 6.05 -13.56 6.75
C GLY A 34 5.70 -12.12 6.33
N VAL A 35 6.52 -11.49 5.47
CA VAL A 35 6.34 -10.11 5.00
C VAL A 35 5.81 -10.11 3.57
N LEU A 36 4.72 -9.36 3.33
CA LEU A 36 4.27 -9.11 1.97
C LEU A 36 5.16 -8.07 1.31
N ASN A 37 5.75 -8.42 0.18
CA ASN A 37 6.62 -7.54 -0.59
C ASN A 37 5.79 -6.60 -1.48
N PHE A 38 5.37 -5.44 -0.96
CA PHE A 38 4.73 -4.39 -1.76
C PHE A 38 5.69 -3.77 -2.80
N ALA A 39 7.00 -3.83 -2.55
CA ALA A 39 8.00 -3.31 -3.47
C ALA A 39 8.21 -4.20 -4.71
N HIS A 40 7.51 -5.32 -4.83
CA HIS A 40 7.68 -6.27 -5.94
C HIS A 40 7.53 -5.59 -7.31
N GLY A 41 6.48 -4.77 -7.49
CA GLY A 41 6.27 -3.99 -8.72
C GLY A 41 7.34 -2.93 -8.97
N ALA A 42 7.80 -2.25 -7.92
CA ALA A 42 8.87 -1.27 -8.05
C ALA A 42 10.23 -1.93 -8.39
N ILE A 43 10.51 -3.12 -7.87
CA ILE A 43 11.71 -3.91 -8.24
C ILE A 43 11.60 -4.34 -9.71
N ALA A 44 10.42 -4.79 -10.15
CA ALA A 44 10.14 -5.14 -11.55
C ALA A 44 10.45 -3.96 -12.49
N MET A 45 9.93 -2.79 -12.17
CA MET A 45 10.16 -1.54 -12.89
C MET A 45 11.65 -1.18 -12.94
N VAL A 46 12.36 -1.19 -11.80
CA VAL A 46 13.79 -0.86 -11.75
C VAL A 46 14.61 -1.81 -12.62
N CYS A 47 14.32 -3.12 -12.59
CA CYS A 47 15.01 -4.08 -13.45
C CYS A 47 14.74 -3.84 -14.94
N ALA A 48 13.51 -3.46 -15.31
CA ALA A 48 13.19 -3.09 -16.68
C ALA A 48 13.97 -1.83 -17.14
N TYR A 49 14.05 -0.79 -16.30
CA TYR A 49 14.87 0.40 -16.57
C TYR A 49 16.36 0.07 -16.67
N VAL A 50 16.89 -0.80 -15.80
CA VAL A 50 18.30 -1.22 -15.85
C VAL A 50 18.58 -1.96 -17.16
N LEU A 51 17.73 -2.91 -17.55
CA LEU A 51 17.90 -3.64 -18.81
C LEU A 51 17.87 -2.69 -20.01
N ARG A 52 16.86 -1.82 -20.06
CA ARG A 52 16.76 -0.79 -21.10
C ARG A 52 18.00 0.08 -21.15
N GLY A 53 18.46 0.58 -20.00
CA GLY A 53 19.65 1.44 -19.91
C GLY A 53 20.95 0.75 -20.32
N LEU A 54 21.05 -0.57 -20.16
CA LEU A 54 22.19 -1.34 -20.66
C LEU A 54 22.13 -1.56 -22.17
N VAL A 55 20.95 -1.94 -22.68
CA VAL A 55 20.81 -2.29 -24.11
C VAL A 55 20.68 -1.05 -25.00
N VAL A 56 19.77 -0.11 -24.64
CA VAL A 56 19.46 1.06 -25.48
C VAL A 56 20.45 2.19 -25.26
N ASP A 57 20.72 2.57 -24.00
CA ASP A 57 21.55 3.74 -23.71
C ASP A 57 23.06 3.43 -23.83
N ARG A 58 23.50 2.16 -23.55
CA ARG A 58 24.91 1.75 -23.57
C ARG A 58 25.28 0.78 -24.69
N GLY A 59 24.33 0.32 -25.50
CA GLY A 59 24.55 -0.57 -26.63
C GLY A 59 25.02 -1.99 -26.26
N TRP A 60 24.72 -2.47 -25.07
CA TRP A 60 25.11 -3.83 -24.68
C TRP A 60 24.31 -4.88 -25.45
N PRO A 61 24.90 -6.05 -25.75
CA PRO A 61 24.14 -7.17 -26.27
C PRO A 61 23.01 -7.56 -25.31
N LEU A 62 21.83 -7.94 -25.85
CA LEU A 62 20.63 -8.22 -25.07
C LEU A 62 20.84 -9.30 -24.01
N TRP A 63 21.42 -10.43 -24.37
CA TRP A 63 21.56 -11.58 -23.47
C TRP A 63 22.51 -11.33 -22.28
N PRO A 64 23.72 -10.76 -22.45
CA PRO A 64 24.57 -10.37 -21.32
C PRO A 64 23.91 -9.32 -20.40
N ALA A 65 23.22 -8.34 -20.99
CA ALA A 65 22.50 -7.33 -20.23
C ALA A 65 21.35 -7.95 -19.42
N ALA A 66 20.58 -8.86 -20.02
CA ALA A 66 19.52 -9.59 -19.35
C ALA A 66 20.06 -10.50 -18.24
N ALA A 67 21.15 -11.23 -18.50
CA ALA A 67 21.80 -12.08 -17.50
C ALA A 67 22.31 -11.26 -16.30
N LEU A 68 22.96 -10.12 -16.52
CA LEU A 68 23.40 -9.22 -15.45
C LEU A 68 22.20 -8.70 -14.64
N THR A 69 21.16 -8.23 -15.34
CA THR A 69 19.97 -7.68 -14.68
C THR A 69 19.24 -8.73 -13.84
N LEU A 70 19.00 -9.93 -14.40
CA LEU A 70 18.19 -10.95 -13.77
C LEU A 70 18.96 -11.79 -12.73
N LEU A 71 20.26 -12.09 -12.97
CA LEU A 71 21.01 -12.98 -12.09
C LEU A 71 21.83 -12.23 -11.03
N VAL A 72 22.13 -10.95 -11.24
CA VAL A 72 22.94 -10.16 -10.31
C VAL A 72 22.14 -9.01 -9.71
N VAL A 73 21.59 -8.11 -10.53
CA VAL A 73 20.91 -6.90 -10.03
C VAL A 73 19.65 -7.25 -9.27
N ALA A 74 18.76 -8.06 -9.85
CA ALA A 74 17.48 -8.39 -9.22
C ALA A 74 17.67 -9.20 -7.90
N PRO A 75 18.40 -10.32 -7.83
CA PRO A 75 18.65 -11.01 -6.58
C PRO A 75 19.46 -10.17 -5.59
N GLY A 76 20.42 -9.38 -6.08
CA GLY A 76 21.22 -8.47 -5.27
C GLY A 76 20.38 -7.44 -4.54
N THR A 77 19.40 -6.84 -5.20
CA THR A 77 18.44 -5.91 -4.56
C THR A 77 17.68 -6.63 -3.45
N GLY A 78 17.23 -7.87 -3.67
CA GLY A 78 16.54 -8.67 -2.66
C GLY A 78 17.39 -8.93 -1.41
N VAL A 79 18.65 -9.32 -1.60
CA VAL A 79 19.59 -9.55 -0.49
C VAL A 79 19.87 -8.26 0.27
N VAL A 80 20.07 -7.14 -0.45
CA VAL A 80 20.29 -5.81 0.16
C VAL A 80 19.08 -5.41 1.00
N LEU A 81 17.87 -5.56 0.48
CA LEU A 81 16.64 -5.23 1.19
C LEU A 81 16.47 -6.10 2.44
N GLU A 82 16.73 -7.40 2.34
CA GLU A 82 16.66 -8.27 3.51
C GLU A 82 17.67 -7.84 4.57
N ARG A 83 18.94 -7.69 4.19
CA ARG A 83 20.03 -7.43 5.15
C ARG A 83 19.89 -6.08 5.85
N PHE A 84 19.51 -5.04 5.11
CA PHE A 84 19.52 -3.66 5.64
C PHE A 84 18.16 -3.17 6.11
N VAL A 85 17.06 -3.72 5.61
CA VAL A 85 15.70 -3.28 5.95
C VAL A 85 14.96 -4.30 6.80
N PHE A 86 14.81 -5.55 6.33
CA PHE A 86 13.90 -6.51 6.95
C PHE A 86 14.53 -7.34 8.08
N ARG A 87 15.79 -7.69 7.99
CA ARG A 87 16.50 -8.41 9.06
C ARG A 87 16.52 -7.63 10.38
N PRO A 88 16.85 -6.31 10.43
CA PRO A 88 16.78 -5.54 11.66
C PRO A 88 15.37 -5.50 12.29
N LEU A 89 14.33 -5.51 11.45
CA LEU A 89 12.93 -5.53 11.88
C LEU A 89 12.54 -6.89 12.48
N SER A 90 12.94 -7.98 11.84
CA SER A 90 12.62 -9.34 12.29
C SER A 90 13.30 -9.72 13.61
N VAL A 91 14.52 -9.26 13.83
CA VAL A 91 15.30 -9.50 15.08
C VAL A 91 14.70 -8.75 16.27
N ARG A 92 14.10 -7.56 16.04
CA ARG A 92 13.51 -6.72 17.10
C ARG A 92 12.06 -7.05 17.47
N GLY A 93 11.53 -8.18 17.04
CA GLY A 93 10.20 -8.64 17.46
C GLY A 93 9.14 -8.77 16.37
N GLY A 94 9.50 -8.54 15.08
CA GLY A 94 8.70 -8.97 13.93
C GLY A 94 7.28 -8.42 13.86
N ASP A 95 7.06 -7.14 14.22
CA ASP A 95 5.75 -6.50 14.09
C ASP A 95 5.31 -6.45 12.62
N PRO A 96 4.24 -7.16 12.21
CA PRO A 96 3.76 -7.18 10.84
C PRO A 96 3.41 -5.79 10.29
N ALA A 97 2.95 -4.87 11.14
CA ALA A 97 2.61 -3.52 10.74
C ALA A 97 3.86 -2.71 10.37
N ARG A 98 4.95 -2.85 11.14
CA ARG A 98 6.23 -2.20 10.84
C ARG A 98 6.86 -2.78 9.57
N ALA A 99 6.76 -4.08 9.37
CA ALA A 99 7.25 -4.72 8.14
C ALA A 99 6.47 -4.27 6.91
N LEU A 100 5.15 -4.08 7.03
CA LEU A 100 4.32 -3.49 5.97
C LEU A 100 4.77 -2.06 5.61
N VAL A 101 4.95 -1.21 6.64
CA VAL A 101 5.40 0.18 6.44
C VAL A 101 6.78 0.24 5.79
N ALA A 102 7.70 -0.63 6.22
CA ALA A 102 9.03 -0.72 5.61
C ALA A 102 8.96 -1.18 4.15
N SER A 103 8.09 -2.14 3.82
CA SER A 103 7.88 -2.60 2.45
C SER A 103 7.28 -1.50 1.55
N LEU A 104 6.32 -0.73 2.07
CA LEU A 104 5.80 0.45 1.39
C LEU A 104 6.86 1.56 1.25
N GLY A 105 7.70 1.74 2.27
CA GLY A 105 8.83 2.66 2.22
C GLY A 105 9.83 2.30 1.12
N VAL A 106 10.15 1.02 0.97
CA VAL A 106 11.00 0.53 -0.14
C VAL A 106 10.32 0.75 -1.49
N PHE A 107 9.03 0.48 -1.60
CA PHE A 107 8.24 0.76 -2.80
C PHE A 107 8.36 2.23 -3.22
N VAL A 108 8.05 3.13 -2.29
CA VAL A 108 8.09 4.59 -2.52
C VAL A 108 9.52 5.07 -2.84
N LEU A 109 10.55 4.50 -2.17
CA LEU A 109 11.95 4.80 -2.43
C LEU A 109 12.36 4.43 -3.87
N LEU A 110 11.97 3.25 -4.33
CA LEU A 110 12.31 2.77 -5.67
C LEU A 110 11.55 3.56 -6.75
N VAL A 111 10.27 3.87 -6.53
CA VAL A 111 9.47 4.70 -7.46
C VAL A 111 10.04 6.12 -7.53
N GLY A 112 10.28 6.76 -6.38
CA GLY A 112 10.86 8.10 -6.34
C GLY A 112 12.29 8.14 -6.90
N GLY A 113 13.11 7.12 -6.58
CA GLY A 113 14.45 6.96 -7.14
C GLY A 113 14.43 6.77 -8.66
N ALA A 114 13.50 5.99 -9.18
CA ALA A 114 13.33 5.82 -10.63
C ALA A 114 12.93 7.13 -11.32
N ALA A 115 11.97 7.87 -10.75
CA ALA A 115 11.55 9.17 -11.27
C ALA A 115 12.70 10.18 -11.29
N LEU A 116 13.60 10.14 -10.30
CA LEU A 116 14.80 10.99 -10.25
C LEU A 116 15.87 10.59 -11.27
N LEU A 117 16.13 9.29 -11.43
CA LEU A 117 17.22 8.79 -12.29
C LEU A 117 16.85 8.78 -13.76
N TRP A 118 15.62 8.38 -14.08
CA TRP A 118 15.16 8.19 -15.47
C TRP A 118 14.12 9.21 -15.93
N GLY A 119 13.62 10.05 -15.02
CA GLY A 119 12.55 11.01 -15.28
C GLY A 119 11.15 10.40 -15.14
N GLN A 120 10.12 11.23 -15.36
CA GLN A 120 8.71 10.84 -15.22
C GLN A 120 8.05 10.45 -16.55
N GLY A 121 8.76 10.61 -17.67
CA GLY A 121 8.24 10.28 -19.00
C GLY A 121 8.11 8.78 -19.24
N ALA A 122 7.02 8.37 -19.85
CA ALA A 122 6.86 7.01 -20.33
C ALA A 122 7.82 6.70 -21.49
N ARG A 123 8.34 5.47 -21.53
CA ARG A 123 9.29 5.00 -22.55
C ARG A 123 8.73 3.77 -23.26
N ASP A 124 8.78 3.79 -24.58
CA ASP A 124 8.24 2.71 -25.42
C ASP A 124 9.36 1.87 -26.07
N ASP A 125 10.65 2.27 -25.89
CA ASP A 125 11.84 1.66 -26.48
C ASP A 125 12.47 0.55 -25.62
N THR A 126 11.66 -0.29 -25.03
CA THR A 126 12.13 -1.39 -24.17
C THR A 126 12.50 -2.64 -24.99
N PRO A 127 13.66 -3.27 -24.71
CA PRO A 127 14.10 -4.43 -25.46
C PRO A 127 13.22 -5.66 -25.18
N VAL A 128 12.88 -6.44 -26.22
CA VAL A 128 12.09 -7.66 -26.12
C VAL A 128 13.01 -8.84 -25.86
N LEU A 129 12.92 -9.46 -24.67
CA LEU A 129 13.75 -10.62 -24.31
C LEU A 129 13.21 -11.93 -24.89
N VAL A 130 11.90 -12.13 -24.84
CA VAL A 130 11.20 -13.30 -25.38
C VAL A 130 10.15 -12.77 -26.34
N ALA A 131 10.15 -13.27 -27.55
CA ALA A 131 9.13 -12.89 -28.53
C ALA A 131 7.72 -13.10 -27.94
N ALA A 132 6.75 -12.33 -28.44
CA ALA A 132 5.38 -12.28 -27.91
C ALA A 132 4.64 -13.62 -27.95
N GLU A 133 5.31 -14.68 -28.35
CA GLU A 133 4.70 -16.02 -28.40
C GLU A 133 4.35 -16.50 -26.99
N PRO A 134 3.07 -16.79 -26.73
CA PRO A 134 2.59 -17.21 -25.41
C PRO A 134 3.28 -18.48 -24.91
N TRP A 135 3.71 -19.34 -25.82
CA TRP A 135 4.41 -20.58 -25.50
C TRP A 135 5.75 -20.38 -24.81
N GLY A 136 6.52 -19.37 -25.21
CA GLY A 136 7.80 -19.03 -24.56
C GLY A 136 7.58 -18.57 -23.12
N GLN A 137 6.61 -17.71 -22.89
CA GLN A 137 6.27 -17.22 -21.53
C GLN A 137 5.70 -18.34 -20.66
N LEU A 138 4.82 -19.18 -21.20
CA LEU A 138 4.29 -20.34 -20.49
C LEU A 138 5.39 -21.35 -20.13
N ALA A 139 6.34 -21.60 -21.04
CA ALA A 139 7.49 -22.46 -20.76
C ALA A 139 8.34 -21.92 -19.59
N VAL A 140 8.63 -20.61 -19.55
CA VAL A 140 9.32 -19.95 -18.45
C VAL A 140 8.58 -20.15 -17.13
N VAL A 141 7.26 -19.93 -17.11
CA VAL A 141 6.42 -20.15 -15.91
C VAL A 141 6.43 -21.60 -15.47
N ALA A 142 6.24 -22.53 -16.42
CA ALA A 142 6.20 -23.95 -16.12
C ALA A 142 7.54 -24.46 -15.54
N VAL A 143 8.67 -24.06 -16.15
CA VAL A 143 10.01 -24.39 -15.68
C VAL A 143 10.26 -23.79 -14.28
N LEU A 144 9.89 -22.53 -14.07
CA LEU A 144 10.05 -21.86 -12.79
C LEU A 144 9.16 -22.50 -11.71
N ALA A 145 7.89 -22.75 -12.00
CA ALA A 145 6.95 -23.36 -11.05
C ALA A 145 7.37 -24.80 -10.70
N ALA A 146 7.81 -25.59 -11.69
CA ALA A 146 8.33 -26.94 -11.48
C ALA A 146 9.63 -26.91 -10.69
N GLY A 147 10.54 -26.02 -11.02
CA GLY A 147 11.83 -25.84 -10.31
C GLY A 147 11.63 -25.46 -8.85
N VAL A 148 10.81 -24.41 -8.59
CA VAL A 148 10.46 -23.99 -7.23
C VAL A 148 9.73 -25.11 -6.48
N GLY A 149 8.77 -25.76 -7.10
CA GLY A 149 8.04 -26.89 -6.52
C GLY A 149 8.99 -28.05 -6.13
N THR A 150 9.95 -28.33 -6.98
CA THR A 150 10.97 -29.38 -6.75
C THR A 150 11.93 -28.98 -5.62
N VAL A 151 12.43 -27.73 -5.61
CA VAL A 151 13.28 -27.20 -4.55
C VAL A 151 12.56 -27.27 -3.20
N ILE A 152 11.32 -26.78 -3.12
CA ILE A 152 10.56 -26.79 -1.86
C ILE A 152 10.24 -28.21 -1.38
N ARG A 153 10.00 -29.16 -2.29
CA ARG A 153 9.59 -30.53 -1.91
C ARG A 153 10.78 -31.46 -1.63
N ARG A 154 11.88 -31.35 -2.40
CA ARG A 154 12.94 -32.36 -2.45
C ARG A 154 14.28 -31.92 -1.83
N THR A 155 14.55 -30.60 -1.61
CA THR A 155 15.83 -30.12 -1.12
C THR A 155 15.86 -29.89 0.40
N ARG A 156 17.08 -29.77 0.96
CA ARG A 156 17.30 -29.35 2.36
C ARG A 156 16.76 -27.94 2.58
N PHE A 157 17.03 -27.03 1.67
CA PHE A 157 16.49 -25.67 1.71
C PHE A 157 14.97 -25.63 1.82
N GLY A 158 14.26 -26.46 1.06
CA GLY A 158 12.80 -26.55 1.14
C GLY A 158 12.29 -27.07 2.49
N ARG A 159 13.07 -27.93 3.19
CA ARG A 159 12.74 -28.34 4.57
C ARG A 159 12.98 -27.20 5.56
N GLU A 160 14.10 -26.50 5.46
CA GLU A 160 14.44 -25.34 6.27
C GLU A 160 13.40 -24.22 6.08
N LEU A 161 13.00 -23.95 4.82
CA LEU A 161 11.94 -22.99 4.48
C LEU A 161 10.61 -23.34 5.17
N ARG A 162 10.22 -24.62 5.17
CA ARG A 162 9.01 -25.05 5.85
C ARG A 162 9.09 -24.89 7.37
N ALA A 163 10.23 -25.28 7.95
CA ALA A 163 10.46 -25.10 9.38
C ALA A 163 10.39 -23.63 9.82
N VAL A 164 11.00 -22.73 9.06
CA VAL A 164 10.95 -21.26 9.31
C VAL A 164 9.54 -20.70 9.13
N VAL A 165 8.76 -21.24 8.18
CA VAL A 165 7.36 -20.84 7.95
C VAL A 165 6.46 -21.25 9.11
N ASP A 166 6.68 -22.45 9.66
CA ASP A 166 5.85 -22.97 10.76
C ASP A 166 6.15 -22.25 12.08
N ASP A 167 7.41 -22.23 12.49
CA ASP A 167 7.87 -21.45 13.63
C ASP A 167 9.35 -21.05 13.48
N ARG A 168 9.59 -19.76 13.22
CA ARG A 168 10.95 -19.21 13.06
C ARG A 168 11.79 -19.39 14.32
N ARG A 169 11.20 -19.26 15.52
CA ARG A 169 11.96 -19.35 16.78
C ARG A 169 12.40 -20.78 17.04
N LEU A 170 11.47 -21.73 16.86
CA LEU A 170 11.80 -23.15 16.97
C LEU A 170 12.82 -23.57 15.89
N ALA A 171 12.67 -23.12 14.66
CA ALA A 171 13.62 -23.40 13.58
C ALA A 171 15.05 -22.96 13.93
N VAL A 172 15.22 -21.77 14.49
CA VAL A 172 16.52 -21.26 14.94
C VAL A 172 17.10 -22.11 16.06
N LEU A 173 16.26 -22.54 17.04
CA LEU A 173 16.69 -23.42 18.14
C LEU A 173 17.11 -24.81 17.65
N THR A 174 16.60 -25.28 16.52
CA THR A 174 17.02 -26.55 15.89
C THR A 174 18.22 -26.40 14.95
N GLY A 175 18.86 -25.21 14.91
CA GLY A 175 20.08 -24.97 14.14
C GLY A 175 19.84 -24.50 12.70
N VAL A 176 18.58 -24.17 12.31
CA VAL A 176 18.28 -23.61 10.99
C VAL A 176 18.67 -22.15 10.94
N ASP A 177 19.46 -21.76 9.95
CA ASP A 177 19.81 -20.35 9.68
C ASP A 177 18.61 -19.63 9.00
N ALA A 178 17.69 -19.12 9.83
CA ALA A 178 16.49 -18.44 9.36
C ALA A 178 16.80 -17.15 8.58
N ASP A 179 17.95 -16.52 8.78
CA ASP A 179 18.36 -15.31 8.08
C ASP A 179 18.80 -15.64 6.65
N ARG A 180 19.50 -16.76 6.44
CA ARG A 180 19.82 -17.25 5.08
C ARG A 180 18.58 -17.63 4.31
N VAL A 181 17.64 -18.30 4.95
CA VAL A 181 16.35 -18.67 4.34
C VAL A 181 15.58 -17.42 3.93
N ALA A 182 15.53 -16.38 4.78
CA ALA A 182 14.90 -15.10 4.47
C ALA A 182 15.61 -14.38 3.30
N ALA A 183 16.93 -14.30 3.32
CA ALA A 183 17.72 -13.67 2.25
C ALA A 183 17.51 -14.37 0.91
N ALA A 184 17.50 -15.71 0.88
CA ALA A 184 17.21 -16.48 -0.32
C ALA A 184 15.76 -16.26 -0.81
N GLY A 185 14.80 -16.14 0.11
CA GLY A 185 13.41 -15.81 -0.21
C GLY A 185 13.27 -14.43 -0.86
N TRP A 186 13.97 -13.40 -0.34
CA TRP A 186 14.00 -12.06 -0.92
C TRP A 186 14.74 -12.03 -2.26
N ALA A 187 15.89 -12.70 -2.37
CA ALA A 187 16.66 -12.82 -3.63
C ALA A 187 15.80 -13.44 -4.73
N PHE A 188 15.13 -14.55 -4.43
CA PHE A 188 14.26 -15.23 -5.37
C PHE A 188 13.03 -14.38 -5.73
N GLY A 189 12.38 -13.75 -4.74
CA GLY A 189 11.25 -12.87 -5.00
C GLY A 189 11.63 -11.66 -5.86
N SER A 190 12.82 -11.07 -5.65
CA SER A 190 13.33 -9.99 -6.48
C SER A 190 13.73 -10.46 -7.88
N PHE A 191 14.27 -11.68 -8.01
CA PHE A 191 14.52 -12.30 -9.31
C PHE A 191 13.23 -12.45 -10.13
N THR A 192 12.17 -12.99 -9.52
CA THR A 192 10.88 -13.13 -10.21
C THR A 192 10.25 -11.77 -10.52
N ALA A 193 10.41 -10.77 -9.65
CA ALA A 193 10.00 -9.40 -9.92
C ALA A 193 10.73 -8.84 -11.14
N GLY A 194 12.07 -8.96 -11.17
CA GLY A 194 12.89 -8.54 -12.31
C GLY A 194 12.48 -9.24 -13.61
N LEU A 195 12.25 -10.55 -13.55
CA LEU A 195 11.80 -11.33 -14.69
C LEU A 195 10.42 -10.86 -15.20
N THR A 196 9.46 -10.62 -14.28
CA THR A 196 8.16 -10.06 -14.64
C THR A 196 8.32 -8.69 -15.30
N GLY A 197 9.14 -7.80 -14.73
CA GLY A 197 9.36 -6.46 -15.27
C GLY A 197 9.99 -6.48 -16.66
N VAL A 198 11.00 -7.31 -16.86
CA VAL A 198 11.69 -7.46 -18.16
C VAL A 198 10.77 -8.06 -19.23
N LEU A 199 9.94 -9.04 -18.86
CA LEU A 199 9.01 -9.68 -19.80
C LEU A 199 7.80 -8.79 -20.12
N LEU A 200 7.37 -7.95 -19.20
CA LEU A 200 6.16 -7.14 -19.34
C LEU A 200 6.44 -5.75 -19.94
N ALA A 201 7.61 -5.17 -19.67
CA ALA A 201 7.97 -3.81 -20.11
C ALA A 201 7.81 -3.54 -21.61
N PRO A 202 8.08 -4.47 -22.55
CA PRO A 202 7.85 -4.25 -23.97
C PRO A 202 6.37 -4.07 -24.36
N TYR A 203 5.45 -4.57 -23.55
CA TYR A 203 4.00 -4.54 -23.82
C TYR A 203 3.26 -3.45 -23.06
N VAL A 204 3.91 -2.88 -22.04
CA VAL A 204 3.36 -1.83 -21.21
C VAL A 204 4.37 -0.68 -21.22
N ARG A 205 3.89 0.54 -21.39
CA ARG A 205 4.75 1.73 -21.31
C ARG A 205 5.55 1.72 -20.02
N LEU A 206 6.86 1.81 -20.13
CA LEU A 206 7.75 1.84 -18.98
C LEU A 206 7.74 3.24 -18.36
N ASP A 207 6.99 3.41 -17.30
CA ASP A 207 6.93 4.62 -16.50
C ASP A 207 7.08 4.31 -15.00
N PRO A 208 7.44 5.28 -14.15
CA PRO A 208 7.67 5.02 -12.73
C PRO A 208 6.43 4.64 -11.91
N TYR A 209 5.22 4.85 -12.43
CA TYR A 209 3.97 4.66 -11.69
C TYR A 209 3.12 3.52 -12.24
N GLY A 210 2.93 3.44 -13.54
CA GLY A 210 2.00 2.49 -14.18
C GLY A 210 2.44 1.03 -14.06
N LEU A 211 3.70 0.73 -14.39
CA LEU A 211 4.20 -0.66 -14.29
C LEU A 211 4.18 -1.19 -12.84
N PRO A 212 4.60 -0.42 -11.80
CA PRO A 212 4.44 -0.86 -10.42
C PRO A 212 2.98 -1.09 -10.01
N LEU A 213 2.05 -0.26 -10.46
CA LEU A 213 0.63 -0.40 -10.15
C LEU A 213 0.05 -1.68 -10.76
N LEU A 214 0.34 -1.94 -12.03
CA LEU A 214 -0.11 -3.16 -12.73
C LEU A 214 0.37 -4.43 -12.02
N VAL A 215 1.63 -4.47 -11.58
CA VAL A 215 2.15 -5.60 -10.80
C VAL A 215 1.48 -5.70 -9.44
N MET A 216 1.10 -4.57 -8.82
CA MET A 216 0.35 -4.56 -7.56
C MET A 216 -1.08 -5.11 -7.71
N GLU A 217 -1.73 -4.91 -8.86
CA GLU A 217 -3.04 -5.48 -9.17
C GLU A 217 -2.98 -7.03 -9.17
N VAL A 218 -1.89 -7.58 -9.66
CA VAL A 218 -1.63 -9.03 -9.71
C VAL A 218 -1.42 -9.66 -8.32
N VAL A 219 -1.27 -8.88 -7.24
CA VAL A 219 -1.30 -9.39 -5.86
C VAL A 219 -2.57 -10.21 -5.60
N ALA A 220 -3.66 -9.95 -6.35
CA ALA A 220 -4.87 -10.75 -6.37
C ALA A 220 -4.61 -12.27 -6.44
N VAL A 221 -3.68 -12.69 -7.29
CA VAL A 221 -3.31 -14.09 -7.49
C VAL A 221 -2.74 -14.71 -6.22
N ALA A 222 -1.83 -14.00 -5.55
CA ALA A 222 -1.22 -14.46 -4.31
C ALA A 222 -2.23 -14.50 -3.16
N VAL A 223 -3.14 -13.53 -3.10
CA VAL A 223 -4.23 -13.46 -2.10
C VAL A 223 -5.24 -14.60 -2.34
N ALA A 224 -5.66 -14.84 -3.58
CA ALA A 224 -6.54 -15.93 -3.95
C ALA A 224 -5.95 -17.30 -3.60
N ALA A 225 -4.62 -17.46 -3.75
CA ALA A 225 -3.87 -18.64 -3.33
C ALA A 225 -3.62 -18.68 -1.80
N ARG A 226 -4.22 -17.74 -1.01
CA ARG A 226 -4.03 -17.60 0.44
C ARG A 226 -2.56 -17.53 0.86
N MET A 227 -1.68 -17.01 0.00
CA MET A 227 -0.23 -16.95 0.21
C MET A 227 0.45 -18.32 0.48
N ARG A 228 -0.21 -19.44 0.12
CA ARG A 228 0.28 -20.80 0.45
C ARG A 228 0.38 -21.72 -0.75
N GLY A 229 -0.53 -21.66 -1.68
CA GLY A 229 -0.66 -22.64 -2.77
C GLY A 229 -0.03 -22.16 -4.08
N LEU A 230 1.20 -22.61 -4.43
CA LEU A 230 1.81 -22.25 -5.72
C LEU A 230 0.98 -22.72 -6.93
N THR A 231 0.48 -23.95 -6.89
CA THR A 231 -0.35 -24.48 -7.97
C THR A 231 -1.65 -23.68 -8.13
N VAL A 232 -2.28 -23.32 -7.00
CA VAL A 232 -3.49 -22.48 -7.01
C VAL A 232 -3.19 -21.11 -7.61
N ALA A 233 -2.04 -20.51 -7.27
CA ALA A 233 -1.63 -19.24 -7.83
C ALA A 233 -1.49 -19.30 -9.36
N VAL A 234 -0.81 -20.31 -9.87
CA VAL A 234 -0.63 -20.48 -11.32
C VAL A 234 -1.98 -20.68 -12.02
N VAL A 235 -2.83 -21.57 -11.50
CA VAL A 235 -4.16 -21.82 -12.09
C VAL A 235 -5.04 -20.58 -12.08
N VAL A 236 -5.08 -19.84 -10.95
CA VAL A 236 -5.85 -18.60 -10.84
C VAL A 236 -5.32 -17.55 -11.80
N ALA A 237 -3.99 -17.37 -11.88
CA ALA A 237 -3.37 -16.40 -12.76
C ALA A 237 -3.70 -16.66 -14.24
N LEU A 238 -3.52 -17.91 -14.68
CA LEU A 238 -3.84 -18.30 -16.07
C LEU A 238 -5.35 -18.19 -16.34
N GLY A 239 -6.18 -18.62 -15.40
CA GLY A 239 -7.64 -18.52 -15.52
C GLY A 239 -8.14 -17.09 -15.63
N VAL A 240 -7.65 -16.18 -14.78
CA VAL A 240 -8.00 -14.74 -14.82
C VAL A 240 -7.48 -14.11 -16.11
N GLY A 241 -6.24 -14.41 -16.54
CA GLY A 241 -5.67 -13.88 -17.77
C GLY A 241 -6.48 -14.31 -19.01
N VAL A 242 -6.83 -15.60 -19.12
CA VAL A 242 -7.68 -16.09 -20.22
C VAL A 242 -9.07 -15.47 -20.16
N ALA A 243 -9.69 -15.41 -18.98
CA ALA A 243 -11.00 -14.79 -18.82
C ALA A 243 -10.97 -13.30 -19.19
N GLN A 244 -9.92 -12.57 -18.82
CA GLN A 244 -9.72 -11.16 -19.19
C GLN A 244 -9.71 -10.99 -20.72
N SER A 245 -8.91 -11.78 -21.44
CA SER A 245 -8.84 -11.70 -22.90
C SER A 245 -10.12 -12.14 -23.58
N GLN A 246 -10.85 -13.14 -23.05
CA GLN A 246 -12.12 -13.57 -23.63
C GLN A 246 -13.26 -12.57 -23.38
N LEU A 247 -13.24 -11.84 -22.27
CA LEU A 247 -14.23 -10.80 -21.97
C LEU A 247 -14.20 -9.64 -22.97
N THR A 248 -13.07 -9.38 -23.62
CA THR A 248 -12.97 -8.34 -24.66
C THR A 248 -13.83 -8.62 -25.89
N ARG A 249 -14.36 -9.84 -26.06
CA ARG A 249 -15.28 -10.21 -27.14
C ARG A 249 -16.73 -9.83 -26.87
N LEU A 250 -17.05 -9.60 -25.61
CA LEU A 250 -18.43 -9.34 -25.21
C LEU A 250 -18.70 -7.83 -25.36
N HIS A 251 -19.48 -7.49 -26.37
CA HIS A 251 -19.95 -6.14 -26.61
C HIS A 251 -21.49 -6.13 -26.50
N PRO A 252 -22.05 -6.16 -25.29
CA PRO A 252 -23.49 -6.03 -25.13
C PRO A 252 -23.92 -4.61 -25.54
N SER A 253 -24.84 -4.50 -26.48
CA SER A 253 -25.41 -3.21 -26.83
C SER A 253 -26.19 -2.63 -25.66
N GLY A 254 -25.88 -1.38 -25.29
CA GLY A 254 -26.61 -0.65 -24.26
C GLY A 254 -25.75 -0.03 -23.16
N TRP A 255 -26.41 0.48 -22.13
CA TRP A 255 -25.77 1.21 -21.03
C TRP A 255 -24.76 0.41 -20.21
N GLY A 256 -24.82 -0.91 -20.27
CA GLY A 256 -23.88 -1.80 -19.58
C GLY A 256 -22.56 -2.05 -20.32
N GLU A 257 -22.43 -1.65 -21.59
CA GLU A 257 -21.24 -1.88 -22.40
C GLU A 257 -19.98 -1.26 -21.82
N PRO A 258 -19.94 0.04 -21.43
CA PRO A 258 -18.72 0.64 -20.88
C PRO A 258 -18.26 -0.02 -19.57
N LEU A 259 -19.21 -0.45 -18.73
CA LEU A 259 -18.90 -1.13 -17.48
C LEU A 259 -18.32 -2.53 -17.75
N LEU A 260 -18.88 -3.29 -18.68
CA LEU A 260 -18.37 -4.62 -19.02
C LEU A 260 -16.99 -4.55 -19.67
N GLN A 261 -16.75 -3.55 -20.52
CA GLN A 261 -15.42 -3.30 -21.09
C GLN A 261 -14.41 -2.95 -20.00
N ALA A 262 -14.77 -2.08 -19.05
CA ALA A 262 -13.93 -1.73 -17.91
C ALA A 262 -13.62 -2.96 -17.05
N VAL A 263 -14.61 -3.81 -16.76
CA VAL A 263 -14.43 -5.06 -16.02
C VAL A 263 -13.53 -6.03 -16.79
N GLY A 264 -13.75 -6.17 -18.09
CA GLY A 264 -12.93 -7.00 -18.97
C GLY A 264 -11.48 -6.55 -18.99
N ALA A 265 -11.22 -5.25 -19.14
CA ALA A 265 -9.88 -4.68 -19.14
C ALA A 265 -9.14 -4.82 -17.78
N ASN A 266 -9.88 -4.82 -16.66
CA ASN A 266 -9.32 -4.80 -15.32
C ASN A 266 -9.73 -6.00 -14.44
N LEU A 267 -9.80 -7.21 -15.02
CA LEU A 267 -10.30 -8.38 -14.32
C LEU A 267 -9.44 -8.80 -13.13
N PHE A 268 -8.12 -8.52 -13.15
CA PHE A 268 -7.25 -8.73 -12.00
C PHE A 268 -7.62 -7.83 -10.82
N VAL A 269 -8.08 -6.62 -11.07
CA VAL A 269 -8.58 -5.70 -10.02
C VAL A 269 -9.87 -6.24 -9.41
N VAL A 270 -10.78 -6.75 -10.25
CA VAL A 270 -11.99 -7.42 -9.76
C VAL A 270 -11.64 -8.66 -8.92
N ALA A 271 -10.70 -9.47 -9.39
CA ALA A 271 -10.21 -10.63 -8.65
C ALA A 271 -9.56 -10.22 -7.32
N LEU A 272 -8.80 -9.11 -7.29
CA LEU A 272 -8.22 -8.55 -6.07
C LEU A 272 -9.31 -8.11 -5.09
N LEU A 273 -10.31 -7.39 -5.57
CA LEU A 273 -11.43 -6.91 -4.76
C LEU A 273 -12.22 -8.09 -4.17
N VAL A 274 -12.58 -9.06 -5.00
CA VAL A 274 -13.29 -10.26 -4.57
C VAL A 274 -12.45 -11.07 -3.58
N ALA A 275 -11.19 -11.34 -3.87
CA ALA A 275 -10.30 -12.09 -2.99
C ALA A 275 -10.08 -11.37 -1.66
N ALA A 276 -9.88 -10.05 -1.70
CA ALA A 276 -9.68 -9.24 -0.50
C ALA A 276 -10.96 -9.13 0.36
N LEU A 277 -12.15 -9.13 -0.24
CA LEU A 277 -13.42 -9.03 0.48
C LEU A 277 -14.02 -10.39 0.88
N ALA A 278 -13.88 -11.45 0.06
CA ALA A 278 -14.51 -12.73 0.31
C ALA A 278 -13.64 -13.70 1.13
N LEU A 279 -12.31 -13.68 0.94
CA LEU A 279 -11.46 -14.64 1.63
C LEU A 279 -11.21 -14.24 3.08
N PRO A 280 -11.33 -15.18 4.04
CA PRO A 280 -11.02 -14.92 5.44
C PRO A 280 -9.52 -14.66 5.60
N GLY A 281 -9.19 -13.79 6.55
CA GLY A 281 -7.92 -13.15 6.80
C GLY A 281 -6.65 -13.89 6.39
N VAL A 282 -5.94 -13.32 5.44
CA VAL A 282 -4.57 -13.69 5.09
C VAL A 282 -3.64 -13.05 6.14
N GLY A 283 -2.81 -13.85 6.82
CA GLY A 283 -1.78 -13.32 7.72
C GLY A 283 -2.19 -13.08 9.17
N THR A 284 -3.32 -13.60 9.64
CA THR A 284 -3.66 -13.61 11.08
C THR A 284 -2.87 -14.70 11.79
N ARG A 285 -1.60 -14.44 12.11
CA ARG A 285 -0.99 -15.03 13.29
C ARG A 285 -1.30 -14.09 14.45
N ASP A 286 -1.90 -14.60 15.50
CA ASP A 286 -2.08 -13.87 16.74
C ASP A 286 -0.69 -13.49 17.26
N ALA A 287 -0.24 -12.30 16.92
CA ALA A 287 0.92 -11.73 17.57
C ALA A 287 0.55 -11.48 19.02
N LEU A 288 1.35 -12.00 19.93
CA LEU A 288 1.25 -11.69 21.35
C LEU A 288 1.11 -10.18 21.55
N PRO A 289 0.32 -9.73 22.53
CA PRO A 289 0.15 -8.30 22.79
C PRO A 289 1.52 -7.62 22.93
N HIS A 290 1.76 -6.62 22.12
CA HIS A 290 2.98 -5.82 22.23
C HIS A 290 2.91 -4.97 23.49
N PRO A 291 4.04 -4.76 24.19
CA PRO A 291 4.08 -3.85 25.32
C PRO A 291 3.62 -2.45 24.89
N ALA A 292 2.91 -1.81 25.77
CA ALA A 292 2.29 -0.51 25.55
C ALA A 292 3.22 0.49 24.85
N VAL A 293 2.71 1.10 23.82
CA VAL A 293 3.40 2.13 23.04
C VAL A 293 3.80 3.28 23.96
N ALA A 294 5.05 3.72 23.83
CA ALA A 294 5.67 4.81 24.57
C ALA A 294 4.73 6.03 24.75
N ALA A 295 4.80 6.61 25.93
CA ALA A 295 3.98 7.75 26.35
C ALA A 295 4.00 8.86 25.29
N ARG A 296 2.82 9.32 24.89
CA ARG A 296 2.64 10.43 23.96
C ARG A 296 3.26 11.68 24.53
N VAL A 297 4.30 12.18 23.91
CA VAL A 297 4.84 13.49 24.22
C VAL A 297 3.91 14.52 23.58
N PRO A 298 3.24 15.38 24.36
CA PRO A 298 2.41 16.44 23.79
C PRO A 298 3.29 17.37 22.93
N ALA A 299 2.78 17.76 21.76
CA ALA A 299 3.47 18.74 20.93
C ALA A 299 3.58 20.06 21.71
N HIS A 300 4.78 20.63 21.76
CA HIS A 300 5.01 21.91 22.40
C HIS A 300 4.21 23.01 21.66
N ALA A 301 3.69 23.98 22.39
CA ALA A 301 2.94 25.10 21.79
C ALA A 301 3.74 25.80 20.67
N GLY A 302 5.05 25.93 20.83
CA GLY A 302 5.94 26.48 19.80
C GLY A 302 5.92 25.72 18.47
N ALA A 303 5.69 24.41 18.47
CA ALA A 303 5.58 23.65 17.21
C ALA A 303 4.32 24.01 16.40
N TRP A 304 3.24 24.38 17.07
CA TRP A 304 2.03 24.89 16.41
C TRP A 304 2.22 26.28 15.85
N ILE A 305 2.99 27.13 16.56
CA ILE A 305 3.35 28.47 16.05
C ILE A 305 4.20 28.33 14.80
N VAL A 306 5.23 27.46 14.83
CA VAL A 306 6.05 27.18 13.63
C VAL A 306 5.22 26.65 12.47
N ALA A 307 4.28 25.71 12.73
CA ALA A 307 3.38 25.22 11.70
C ALA A 307 2.48 26.34 11.14
N GLY A 308 1.93 27.19 12.01
CA GLY A 308 1.13 28.35 11.59
C GLY A 308 1.94 29.31 10.72
N VAL A 309 3.14 29.65 11.12
CA VAL A 309 4.06 30.50 10.33
C VAL A 309 4.38 29.83 8.98
N LEU A 310 4.71 28.53 8.97
CA LEU A 310 5.02 27.79 7.73
C LEU A 310 3.86 27.82 6.73
N PHE A 311 2.61 27.68 7.20
CA PHE A 311 1.43 27.70 6.35
C PHE A 311 1.00 29.11 5.94
N LEU A 312 1.38 30.16 6.68
CA LEU A 312 1.14 31.55 6.30
C LEU A 312 2.26 32.13 5.41
N LEU A 313 3.44 31.54 5.43
CA LEU A 313 4.61 32.00 4.70
C LEU A 313 4.36 32.15 3.17
N PRO A 314 3.66 31.25 2.48
CA PRO A 314 3.40 31.36 1.05
C PRO A 314 2.63 32.61 0.66
N LEU A 315 1.75 33.12 1.52
CA LEU A 315 0.99 34.35 1.26
C LEU A 315 1.88 35.59 1.04
N GLY A 316 3.04 35.60 1.73
CA GLY A 316 3.98 36.72 1.66
C GLY A 316 5.13 36.52 0.66
N LEU A 317 5.60 35.27 0.49
CA LEU A 317 6.87 34.97 -0.20
C LEU A 317 6.70 34.20 -1.51
N ALA A 318 5.60 33.48 -1.73
CA ALA A 318 5.50 32.56 -2.86
C ALA A 318 5.35 33.24 -4.24
N GLY A 319 4.90 34.51 -4.28
CA GLY A 319 4.79 35.23 -5.56
C GLY A 319 4.08 34.43 -6.66
N ARG A 320 4.81 34.11 -7.74
CA ARG A 320 4.30 33.29 -8.85
C ARG A 320 4.11 31.82 -8.50
N ASP A 321 4.80 31.32 -7.47
CA ASP A 321 4.74 29.91 -7.05
C ASP A 321 3.57 29.65 -6.08
N LEU A 322 2.75 30.65 -5.80
CA LEU A 322 1.59 30.52 -4.90
C LEU A 322 0.58 29.50 -5.43
N HIS A 323 0.43 29.38 -6.74
CA HIS A 323 -0.43 28.40 -7.40
C HIS A 323 -0.03 26.95 -7.06
N THR A 324 1.28 26.69 -6.85
CA THR A 324 1.77 25.37 -6.39
C THR A 324 1.54 25.21 -4.90
N ALA A 325 1.75 26.27 -4.12
CA ALA A 325 1.55 26.26 -2.68
C ALA A 325 0.09 26.02 -2.26
N VAL A 326 -0.88 26.36 -3.12
CA VAL A 326 -2.32 26.06 -2.97
C VAL A 326 -2.56 24.57 -2.70
N GLN A 327 -1.74 23.66 -3.21
CA GLN A 327 -1.91 22.23 -2.95
C GLN A 327 -1.60 21.82 -1.50
N VAL A 328 -0.87 22.64 -0.72
CA VAL A 328 -0.38 22.27 0.63
C VAL A 328 -1.52 22.14 1.64
N PRO A 329 -2.44 23.12 1.80
CA PRO A 329 -3.56 23.00 2.73
C PRO A 329 -4.51 21.86 2.36
N ALA A 330 -4.83 21.72 1.07
CA ALA A 330 -5.68 20.65 0.55
C ALA A 330 -5.12 19.26 0.86
N LEU A 331 -3.85 19.04 0.53
CA LEU A 331 -3.15 17.80 0.86
C LEU A 331 -3.06 17.60 2.38
N GLY A 332 -2.88 18.68 3.15
CA GLY A 332 -2.92 18.65 4.61
C GLY A 332 -4.22 18.04 5.15
N VAL A 333 -5.38 18.39 4.58
CA VAL A 333 -6.69 17.82 4.95
C VAL A 333 -6.77 16.34 4.55
N VAL A 334 -6.28 15.95 3.36
CA VAL A 334 -6.22 14.53 2.95
C VAL A 334 -5.35 13.74 3.93
N LEU A 335 -4.17 14.23 4.28
CA LEU A 335 -3.27 13.53 5.21
C LEU A 335 -3.83 13.49 6.64
N LEU A 336 -4.62 14.49 7.04
CA LEU A 336 -5.34 14.49 8.31
C LEU A 336 -6.37 13.36 8.39
N SER A 337 -6.99 12.96 7.27
CA SER A 337 -7.87 11.79 7.20
C SER A 337 -7.14 10.50 7.61
N LEU A 338 -5.90 10.33 7.16
CA LEU A 338 -5.03 9.19 7.53
C LEU A 338 -4.67 9.23 9.03
N VAL A 339 -4.47 10.41 9.62
CA VAL A 339 -4.24 10.54 11.07
C VAL A 339 -5.44 10.06 11.88
N VAL A 340 -6.66 10.31 11.40
CA VAL A 340 -7.88 9.84 12.07
C VAL A 340 -8.02 8.32 11.93
N VAL A 341 -7.91 7.79 10.72
CA VAL A 341 -8.11 6.35 10.45
C VAL A 341 -6.94 5.54 10.97
N THR A 342 -5.72 5.85 10.56
CA THR A 342 -4.55 5.03 10.89
C THR A 342 -3.98 5.40 12.24
N GLY A 343 -3.80 6.68 12.50
CA GLY A 343 -3.15 7.15 13.70
C GLY A 343 -3.98 6.98 14.97
N ARG A 344 -5.26 7.34 14.92
CA ARG A 344 -6.11 7.34 16.11
C ARG A 344 -6.86 6.05 16.33
N SER A 345 -7.37 5.40 15.27
CA SER A 345 -8.10 4.15 15.40
C SER A 345 -7.22 2.90 15.23
N GLY A 346 -5.98 3.04 14.76
CA GLY A 346 -5.06 1.94 14.52
C GLY A 346 -5.41 1.07 13.31
N GLN A 347 -6.28 1.55 12.42
CA GLN A 347 -6.70 0.81 11.24
C GLN A 347 -5.84 1.22 10.03
N ILE A 348 -5.17 0.26 9.40
CA ILE A 348 -4.37 0.55 8.21
C ILE A 348 -5.32 0.75 7.03
N SER A 349 -5.34 1.98 6.47
CA SER A 349 -6.13 2.32 5.28
C SER A 349 -5.22 2.81 4.16
N LEU A 350 -5.20 2.08 3.05
CA LEU A 350 -4.47 2.44 1.83
C LEU A 350 -5.40 2.99 0.73
N GLY A 351 -6.69 3.15 1.01
CA GLY A 351 -7.71 3.60 0.06
C GLY A 351 -8.10 5.08 0.18
N GLN A 352 -7.35 5.91 0.92
CA GLN A 352 -7.75 7.31 1.15
C GLN A 352 -7.67 8.17 -0.12
N ALA A 353 -6.78 7.84 -1.06
CA ALA A 353 -6.70 8.51 -2.36
C ALA A 353 -8.02 8.39 -3.15
N ALA A 354 -8.68 7.23 -3.08
CA ALA A 354 -9.98 7.04 -3.73
C ALA A 354 -11.05 7.97 -3.17
N TYR A 355 -11.13 8.15 -1.85
CA TYR A 355 -12.10 9.08 -1.26
C TYR A 355 -11.76 10.54 -1.57
N ALA A 356 -10.48 10.90 -1.65
CA ALA A 356 -10.07 12.22 -2.09
C ALA A 356 -10.48 12.45 -3.56
N GLY A 357 -10.20 11.51 -4.45
CA GLY A 357 -10.60 11.59 -5.85
C GLY A 357 -12.12 11.60 -6.05
N LEU A 358 -12.87 10.80 -5.28
CA LEU A 358 -14.35 10.85 -5.32
C LEU A 358 -14.89 12.20 -4.83
N GLY A 359 -14.26 12.80 -3.82
CA GLY A 359 -14.59 14.14 -3.37
C GLY A 359 -14.40 15.18 -4.46
N ALA A 360 -13.27 15.14 -5.17
CA ALA A 360 -13.00 16.02 -6.31
C ALA A 360 -13.97 15.78 -7.48
N LEU A 361 -14.17 14.50 -7.85
CA LEU A 361 -15.07 14.13 -8.94
C LEU A 361 -16.51 14.55 -8.68
N PHE A 362 -17.04 14.26 -7.49
CA PHE A 362 -18.41 14.64 -7.15
C PHE A 362 -18.58 16.17 -7.06
N THR A 363 -17.56 16.87 -6.53
CA THR A 363 -17.56 18.34 -6.57
C THR A 363 -17.63 18.86 -8.00
N ALA A 364 -16.83 18.30 -8.92
CA ALA A 364 -16.82 18.68 -10.32
C ALA A 364 -18.14 18.38 -11.02
N LEU A 365 -18.71 17.18 -10.80
CA LEU A 365 -20.00 16.78 -11.38
C LEU A 365 -21.16 17.66 -10.89
N LEU A 366 -21.18 17.99 -9.60
CA LEU A 366 -22.22 18.85 -9.00
C LEU A 366 -22.08 20.30 -9.46
N ALA A 367 -20.86 20.82 -9.55
CA ALA A 367 -20.61 22.18 -10.04
C ALA A 367 -20.91 22.30 -11.55
N ALA A 368 -20.68 21.24 -12.33
CA ALA A 368 -21.04 21.19 -13.75
C ALA A 368 -22.54 20.94 -14.00
N GLY A 369 -23.33 20.56 -12.97
CA GLY A 369 -24.72 20.16 -13.11
C GLY A 369 -24.94 18.84 -13.83
N ARG A 370 -23.91 17.97 -13.83
CA ARG A 370 -23.93 16.64 -14.48
C ARG A 370 -24.23 15.50 -13.50
N PHE A 371 -24.45 15.82 -12.22
CA PHE A 371 -24.78 14.80 -11.24
C PHE A 371 -26.26 14.40 -11.35
N PRO A 372 -26.59 13.10 -11.49
CA PRO A 372 -27.97 12.65 -11.65
C PRO A 372 -28.87 13.09 -10.49
N GLY A 373 -29.99 13.72 -10.81
CA GLY A 373 -31.02 14.12 -9.84
C GLY A 373 -30.71 15.37 -9.02
N LEU A 374 -29.56 16.05 -9.24
CA LEU A 374 -29.24 17.30 -8.56
C LEU A 374 -28.98 18.43 -9.55
N PRO A 375 -29.44 19.67 -9.27
CA PRO A 375 -29.18 20.83 -10.11
C PRO A 375 -27.71 21.24 -10.01
N ARG A 376 -27.28 22.13 -10.92
CA ARG A 376 -25.97 22.78 -10.82
C ARG A 376 -25.87 23.54 -9.50
N LEU A 377 -24.81 23.30 -8.75
CA LEU A 377 -24.53 23.92 -7.45
C LEU A 377 -23.34 24.87 -7.55
N PRO A 378 -23.29 25.94 -6.76
CA PRO A 378 -22.07 26.71 -6.54
C PRO A 378 -20.97 25.80 -5.98
N GLU A 379 -19.73 26.06 -6.30
CA GLU A 379 -18.59 25.19 -6.03
C GLU A 379 -18.44 24.82 -4.54
N LEU A 380 -18.64 25.76 -3.60
CA LEU A 380 -18.60 25.47 -2.16
C LEU A 380 -19.77 24.59 -1.69
N ALA A 381 -20.97 24.81 -2.25
CA ALA A 381 -22.10 23.95 -1.96
C ALA A 381 -21.90 22.55 -2.58
N ALA A 382 -21.35 22.49 -3.80
CA ALA A 382 -20.97 21.25 -4.46
C ALA A 382 -19.95 20.47 -3.63
N LEU A 383 -18.93 21.14 -3.08
CA LEU A 383 -17.94 20.53 -2.17
C LEU A 383 -18.62 19.98 -0.90
N ALA A 384 -19.49 20.76 -0.26
CA ALA A 384 -20.17 20.32 0.95
C ALA A 384 -21.07 19.10 0.69
N VAL A 385 -21.82 19.11 -0.41
CA VAL A 385 -22.66 17.96 -0.82
C VAL A 385 -21.81 16.77 -1.20
N ALA A 386 -20.70 16.96 -1.93
CA ALA A 386 -19.76 15.88 -2.27
C ALA A 386 -19.20 15.20 -1.00
N VAL A 387 -18.83 15.97 0.02
CA VAL A 387 -18.36 15.41 1.31
C VAL A 387 -19.46 14.57 1.97
N VAL A 388 -20.71 15.05 1.98
CA VAL A 388 -21.85 14.30 2.54
C VAL A 388 -22.14 13.02 1.76
N LEU A 389 -22.00 13.03 0.42
CA LEU A 389 -22.21 11.86 -0.43
C LEU A 389 -21.07 10.83 -0.31
N VAL A 390 -19.82 11.29 -0.17
CA VAL A 390 -18.65 10.41 -0.08
C VAL A 390 -18.48 9.82 1.33
N ALA A 391 -18.84 10.55 2.38
CA ALA A 391 -18.67 10.09 3.76
C ALA A 391 -19.24 8.67 4.02
N PRO A 392 -20.50 8.35 3.65
CA PRO A 392 -21.07 7.01 3.84
C PRO A 392 -20.34 5.92 3.00
N LEU A 393 -19.68 6.27 1.89
CA LEU A 393 -18.88 5.32 1.13
C LEU A 393 -17.69 4.80 1.96
N GLY A 394 -17.29 5.53 3.00
CA GLY A 394 -16.33 5.05 4.00
C GLY A 394 -16.74 3.71 4.66
N VAL A 395 -18.03 3.35 4.62
CA VAL A 395 -18.52 2.05 5.05
C VAL A 395 -17.96 0.92 4.17
N LEU A 396 -17.69 1.15 2.88
CA LEU A 396 -17.14 0.14 1.97
C LEU A 396 -15.80 -0.42 2.48
N THR A 397 -14.94 0.43 3.04
CA THR A 397 -13.69 0.01 3.66
C THR A 397 -13.83 -0.27 5.15
N GLY A 398 -14.77 0.38 5.81
CA GLY A 398 -15.07 0.19 7.24
C GLY A 398 -15.71 -1.16 7.56
N TRP A 399 -16.58 -1.66 6.69
CA TRP A 399 -17.22 -2.96 6.89
C TRP A 399 -16.22 -4.13 6.93
N PRO A 400 -15.30 -4.29 5.97
CA PRO A 400 -14.25 -5.29 6.05
C PRO A 400 -13.37 -5.13 7.28
N ALA A 401 -13.16 -3.90 7.77
CA ALA A 401 -12.34 -3.62 8.95
C ALA A 401 -12.92 -4.22 10.25
N ILE A 402 -14.23 -4.51 10.29
CA ILE A 402 -14.85 -5.14 11.47
C ILE A 402 -14.23 -6.52 11.72
N GLY A 403 -14.07 -7.32 10.68
CA GLY A 403 -13.55 -8.70 10.77
C GLY A 403 -12.08 -8.86 10.43
N ARG A 404 -11.41 -7.81 9.92
CA ARG A 404 -10.03 -7.87 9.42
C ARG A 404 -9.12 -6.90 10.14
N ARG A 405 -7.83 -7.24 10.23
CA ARG A 405 -6.82 -6.44 10.89
C ARG A 405 -5.51 -6.47 10.10
N GLY A 406 -4.65 -5.48 10.33
CA GLY A 406 -3.30 -5.46 9.77
C GLY A 406 -3.28 -5.59 8.25
N LEU A 407 -2.49 -6.55 7.74
CA LEU A 407 -2.27 -6.75 6.30
C LEU A 407 -3.56 -7.03 5.51
N ALA A 408 -4.47 -7.85 6.04
CA ALA A 408 -5.72 -8.19 5.35
C ALA A 408 -6.63 -6.96 5.16
N LEU A 409 -6.63 -6.05 6.14
CA LEU A 409 -7.36 -4.79 6.03
C LEU A 409 -6.67 -3.84 5.05
N ALA A 410 -5.35 -3.72 5.11
CA ALA A 410 -4.56 -2.90 4.19
C ALA A 410 -4.83 -3.30 2.73
N LEU A 411 -4.81 -4.61 2.43
CA LEU A 411 -5.11 -5.13 1.09
C LEU A 411 -6.57 -4.87 0.67
N ALA A 412 -7.53 -5.01 1.59
CA ALA A 412 -8.94 -4.74 1.27
C ALA A 412 -9.17 -3.25 0.94
N THR A 413 -8.58 -2.33 1.72
CA THR A 413 -8.68 -0.89 1.47
C THR A 413 -7.93 -0.46 0.22
N PHE A 414 -6.79 -1.09 -0.07
CA PHE A 414 -6.04 -0.89 -1.30
C PHE A 414 -6.84 -1.36 -2.52
N ALA A 415 -7.44 -2.56 -2.45
CA ALA A 415 -8.28 -3.09 -3.52
C ALA A 415 -9.46 -2.17 -3.87
N VAL A 416 -10.11 -1.59 -2.85
CA VAL A 416 -11.16 -0.57 -3.07
C VAL A 416 -10.56 0.67 -3.74
N GLY A 417 -9.35 1.10 -3.31
CA GLY A 417 -8.65 2.24 -3.91
C GLY A 417 -8.37 2.04 -5.39
N VAL A 418 -7.78 0.91 -5.75
CA VAL A 418 -7.49 0.56 -7.16
C VAL A 418 -8.79 0.38 -7.96
N GLY A 419 -9.80 -0.26 -7.36
CA GLY A 419 -11.11 -0.42 -8.01
C GLY A 419 -11.75 0.92 -8.36
N VAL A 420 -11.76 1.90 -7.46
CA VAL A 420 -12.27 3.24 -7.75
C VAL A 420 -11.45 3.94 -8.84
N SER A 421 -10.12 3.84 -8.78
CA SER A 421 -9.25 4.40 -9.83
C SER A 421 -9.60 3.83 -11.20
N ARG A 422 -9.62 2.49 -11.34
CA ARG A 422 -9.82 1.83 -12.64
C ARG A 422 -11.25 1.88 -13.17
N PHE A 423 -12.26 1.82 -12.29
CA PHE A 423 -13.67 1.77 -12.71
C PHE A 423 -14.37 3.13 -12.69
N VAL A 424 -13.76 4.16 -12.09
CA VAL A 424 -14.37 5.48 -12.02
C VAL A 424 -13.47 6.55 -12.62
N PHE A 425 -12.20 6.67 -12.15
CA PHE A 425 -11.35 7.78 -12.56
C PHE A 425 -10.78 7.64 -13.97
N ASP A 426 -10.41 6.42 -14.37
CA ASP A 426 -9.86 6.13 -15.69
C ASP A 426 -10.94 6.01 -16.78
N GLN A 427 -12.23 6.17 -16.41
CA GLN A 427 -13.32 5.96 -17.35
C GLN A 427 -13.81 7.28 -17.97
N PRO A 428 -13.82 7.38 -19.31
CA PRO A 428 -14.28 8.59 -20.00
C PRO A 428 -15.72 8.99 -19.68
N TYR A 429 -16.61 8.03 -19.42
CA TYR A 429 -18.01 8.31 -19.10
C TYR A 429 -18.16 9.13 -17.81
N ALA A 430 -17.20 9.01 -16.87
CA ALA A 430 -17.23 9.73 -15.61
C ALA A 430 -16.47 11.07 -15.67
N THR A 431 -15.40 11.13 -16.46
CA THR A 431 -14.41 12.21 -16.37
C THR A 431 -14.31 13.10 -17.61
N ALA A 432 -14.81 12.66 -18.79
CA ALA A 432 -14.69 13.45 -20.02
C ALA A 432 -15.36 14.83 -19.93
N GLY A 433 -14.61 15.87 -20.30
CA GLY A 433 -15.11 17.24 -20.36
C GLY A 433 -15.48 17.85 -18.99
N LEU A 434 -14.92 17.34 -17.88
CA LEU A 434 -15.08 17.94 -16.56
C LEU A 434 -14.05 19.04 -16.35
N SER A 435 -14.54 20.26 -16.14
CA SER A 435 -13.78 21.38 -15.60
C SER A 435 -14.26 21.66 -14.18
N LEU A 436 -13.35 21.98 -13.29
CA LEU A 436 -13.68 22.36 -11.91
C LEU A 436 -13.16 23.77 -11.69
N GLY A 437 -14.08 24.72 -11.55
CA GLY A 437 -13.77 26.11 -11.24
C GLY A 437 -13.43 26.32 -9.77
N ARG A 438 -12.90 27.50 -9.45
CA ARG A 438 -12.83 27.99 -8.07
C ARG A 438 -14.14 28.67 -7.70
N PRO A 439 -14.48 28.75 -6.41
CA PRO A 439 -15.70 29.44 -5.96
C PRO A 439 -15.68 30.92 -6.35
N ALA A 440 -16.84 31.46 -6.71
CA ALA A 440 -17.01 32.87 -7.07
C ALA A 440 -16.40 33.77 -5.98
N GLY A 441 -15.57 34.73 -6.38
CA GLY A 441 -14.84 35.63 -5.48
C GLY A 441 -13.51 35.10 -4.96
N PHE A 442 -13.12 33.86 -5.31
CA PHE A 442 -11.86 33.23 -4.94
C PHE A 442 -11.02 32.80 -6.16
N ASP A 443 -11.15 33.52 -7.28
CA ASP A 443 -10.42 33.22 -8.51
C ASP A 443 -8.92 33.51 -8.39
N ASP A 444 -8.55 34.51 -7.58
CA ASP A 444 -7.16 34.81 -7.26
C ASP A 444 -6.53 33.74 -6.37
N ASP A 445 -5.25 33.42 -6.62
CA ASP A 445 -4.52 32.38 -5.84
C ASP A 445 -4.43 32.73 -4.36
N ARG A 446 -4.30 34.01 -3.99
CA ARG A 446 -4.23 34.44 -2.58
C ARG A 446 -5.57 34.26 -1.88
N ALA A 447 -6.65 34.71 -2.50
CA ALA A 447 -8.00 34.58 -1.95
C ALA A 447 -8.35 33.10 -1.77
N TYR A 448 -8.04 32.27 -2.78
CA TYR A 448 -8.28 30.83 -2.71
C TYR A 448 -7.42 30.15 -1.65
N TYR A 449 -6.14 30.50 -1.53
CA TYR A 449 -5.26 29.97 -0.48
C TYR A 449 -5.78 30.28 0.94
N VAL A 450 -6.30 31.52 1.16
CA VAL A 450 -6.94 31.89 2.43
C VAL A 450 -8.17 31.05 2.71
N LEU A 451 -9.01 30.80 1.70
CA LEU A 451 -10.17 29.90 1.82
C LEU A 451 -9.73 28.50 2.22
N GLU A 452 -8.69 27.95 1.57
CA GLU A 452 -8.14 26.64 1.91
C GLU A 452 -7.59 26.56 3.33
N LEU A 453 -6.92 27.61 3.80
CA LEU A 453 -6.47 27.69 5.20
C LEU A 453 -7.65 27.68 6.19
N LEU A 454 -8.75 28.35 5.85
CA LEU A 454 -9.97 28.34 6.65
C LEU A 454 -10.59 26.91 6.69
N LEU A 455 -10.68 26.25 5.55
CA LEU A 455 -11.20 24.88 5.46
C LEU A 455 -10.26 23.89 6.20
N LEU A 456 -8.96 24.07 6.09
CA LEU A 456 -7.97 23.31 6.87
C LEU A 456 -8.15 23.53 8.38
N ALA A 457 -8.39 24.78 8.83
CA ALA A 457 -8.67 25.08 10.23
C ALA A 457 -9.95 24.37 10.69
N CYS A 458 -11.03 24.37 9.89
CA CYS A 458 -12.25 23.62 10.17
C CYS A 458 -11.98 22.11 10.26
N ALA A 459 -11.19 21.54 9.34
CA ALA A 459 -10.79 20.13 9.35
C ALA A 459 -9.96 19.77 10.59
N LEU A 460 -9.03 20.64 10.99
CA LEU A 460 -8.24 20.51 12.22
C LEU A 460 -9.11 20.54 13.47
N LEU A 461 -10.11 21.43 13.52
CA LEU A 461 -11.09 21.50 14.62
C LEU A 461 -11.94 20.23 14.66
N ALA A 462 -12.43 19.73 13.53
CA ALA A 462 -13.19 18.50 13.45
C ALA A 462 -12.35 17.28 13.92
N ALA A 463 -11.12 17.17 13.44
CA ALA A 463 -10.19 16.12 13.87
C ALA A 463 -9.85 16.23 15.37
N TRP A 464 -9.68 17.44 15.88
CA TRP A 464 -9.45 17.71 17.30
C TRP A 464 -10.65 17.32 18.16
N ALA A 465 -11.88 17.66 17.73
CA ALA A 465 -13.12 17.27 18.40
C ALA A 465 -13.28 15.76 18.46
N LEU A 466 -13.02 15.06 17.33
CA LEU A 466 -13.08 13.60 17.24
C LEU A 466 -12.02 12.92 18.12
N ARG A 467 -10.85 13.54 18.31
CA ARG A 467 -9.75 13.01 19.12
C ARG A 467 -9.93 13.27 20.61
N ARG A 468 -10.73 14.25 20.98
CA ARG A 468 -11.06 14.60 22.37
C ARG A 468 -12.36 13.90 22.82
N GLY A 469 -12.66 13.95 24.07
CA GLY A 469 -13.87 13.38 24.62
C GLY A 469 -13.89 11.86 24.72
N ARG A 470 -15.08 11.30 24.87
CA ARG A 470 -15.31 9.85 25.05
C ARG A 470 -14.91 9.04 23.82
N THR A 471 -15.29 9.51 22.64
CA THR A 471 -15.00 8.86 21.37
C THR A 471 -13.49 8.75 21.12
N GLY A 472 -12.75 9.84 21.32
CA GLY A 472 -11.30 9.86 21.12
C GLY A 472 -10.54 8.95 22.08
N ARG A 473 -11.01 8.80 23.33
CA ARG A 473 -10.45 7.84 24.28
C ARG A 473 -10.77 6.40 23.88
N ALA A 474 -12.00 6.13 23.44
CA ALA A 474 -12.42 4.80 22.99
C ALA A 474 -11.66 4.35 21.73
N LEU A 475 -11.43 5.27 20.75
CA LEU A 475 -10.60 5.01 19.57
C LEU A 475 -9.16 4.67 19.96
N ALA A 476 -8.59 5.40 20.92
CA ALA A 476 -7.25 5.13 21.42
C ALA A 476 -7.15 3.78 22.13
N ALA A 477 -8.11 3.44 22.98
CA ALA A 477 -8.16 2.15 23.67
C ALA A 477 -8.28 0.99 22.66
N MET A 478 -9.10 1.16 21.62
CA MET A 478 -9.22 0.18 20.53
C MET A 478 -7.91 0.01 19.76
N ARG A 479 -7.18 1.09 19.49
CA ARG A 479 -5.87 1.04 18.83
C ARG A 479 -4.85 0.30 19.66
N ASP A 480 -4.77 0.62 20.95
CA ASP A 480 -3.75 0.08 21.84
C ASP A 480 -4.01 -1.42 22.15
N HIS A 481 -5.28 -1.81 22.38
CA HIS A 481 -5.64 -3.21 22.59
C HIS A 481 -7.13 -3.48 22.28
N GLU A 482 -7.43 -3.96 21.08
CA GLU A 482 -8.80 -4.12 20.60
C GLU A 482 -9.64 -5.11 21.42
N SER A 483 -9.06 -6.26 21.83
CA SER A 483 -9.77 -7.25 22.65
C SER A 483 -10.02 -6.73 24.07
N GLY A 484 -9.07 -6.01 24.67
CA GLY A 484 -9.25 -5.35 25.97
C GLY A 484 -10.32 -4.25 25.92
N ALA A 485 -10.33 -3.43 24.88
CA ALA A 485 -11.37 -2.40 24.68
C ALA A 485 -12.76 -3.05 24.57
N ARG A 486 -12.88 -4.17 23.84
CA ARG A 486 -14.13 -4.93 23.73
C ARG A 486 -14.57 -5.51 25.07
N ALA A 487 -13.64 -6.08 25.85
CA ALA A 487 -13.92 -6.60 27.19
C ALA A 487 -14.35 -5.49 28.17
N ALA A 488 -13.85 -4.26 27.99
CA ALA A 488 -14.26 -3.07 28.73
C ALA A 488 -15.58 -2.44 28.24
N GLY A 489 -16.36 -3.13 27.39
CA GLY A 489 -17.68 -2.68 26.92
C GLY A 489 -17.65 -1.69 25.76
N VAL A 490 -16.49 -1.45 25.12
CA VAL A 490 -16.38 -0.55 23.97
C VAL A 490 -16.97 -1.21 22.73
N ARG A 491 -17.90 -0.55 22.04
CA ARG A 491 -18.50 -1.01 20.78
C ARG A 491 -17.51 -0.81 19.60
N VAL A 492 -16.54 -1.74 19.49
CA VAL A 492 -15.47 -1.70 18.49
C VAL A 492 -15.98 -1.58 17.04
N PRO A 493 -17.01 -2.35 16.58
CA PRO A 493 -17.51 -2.24 15.21
C PRO A 493 -17.95 -0.82 14.85
N SER A 494 -18.76 -0.18 15.70
CA SER A 494 -19.25 1.19 15.47
C SER A 494 -18.12 2.21 15.43
N LEU A 495 -17.08 2.04 16.25
CA LEU A 495 -15.92 2.93 16.26
C LEU A 495 -15.05 2.77 15.00
N LYS A 496 -14.91 1.55 14.49
CA LYS A 496 -14.22 1.31 13.22
C LYS A 496 -14.96 2.01 12.08
N LEU A 497 -16.27 1.80 11.97
CA LEU A 497 -17.08 2.48 10.95
C LEU A 497 -17.01 3.99 11.07
N LEU A 498 -17.12 4.54 12.29
CA LEU A 498 -16.99 5.98 12.52
C LEU A 498 -15.63 6.52 12.04
N ALA A 499 -14.54 5.80 12.32
CA ALA A 499 -13.21 6.21 11.88
C ALA A 499 -13.10 6.25 10.35
N PHE A 500 -13.63 5.22 9.65
CA PHE A 500 -13.60 5.19 8.19
C PHE A 500 -14.52 6.23 7.56
N VAL A 501 -15.73 6.42 8.06
CA VAL A 501 -16.68 7.44 7.57
C VAL A 501 -16.12 8.86 7.76
N SER A 502 -15.60 9.17 8.96
CA SER A 502 -14.96 10.47 9.21
C SER A 502 -13.68 10.67 8.41
N GLY A 503 -12.90 9.59 8.17
CA GLY A 503 -11.74 9.61 7.31
C GLY A 503 -12.12 9.87 5.84
N ALA A 504 -13.15 9.20 5.33
CA ALA A 504 -13.66 9.43 3.98
C ALA A 504 -14.17 10.87 3.79
N ALA A 505 -14.88 11.41 4.79
CA ALA A 505 -15.36 12.80 4.76
C ALA A 505 -14.19 13.81 4.66
N LEU A 506 -13.16 13.65 5.50
CA LEU A 506 -11.97 14.51 5.47
C LEU A 506 -11.18 14.34 4.16
N ALA A 507 -11.02 13.12 3.67
CA ALA A 507 -10.35 12.87 2.41
C ALA A 507 -11.10 13.52 1.24
N ALA A 508 -12.43 13.41 1.21
CA ALA A 508 -13.27 14.03 0.19
C ALA A 508 -13.18 15.56 0.23
N LEU A 509 -13.20 16.15 1.42
CA LEU A 509 -13.00 17.59 1.60
C LEU A 509 -11.66 18.04 1.01
N GLY A 510 -10.57 17.41 1.44
CA GLY A 510 -9.23 17.75 0.94
C GLY A 510 -9.05 17.48 -0.55
N GLY A 511 -9.67 16.39 -1.07
CA GLY A 511 -9.66 16.08 -2.49
C GLY A 511 -10.41 17.10 -3.34
N GLY A 512 -11.59 17.53 -2.91
CA GLY A 512 -12.34 18.59 -3.59
C GLY A 512 -11.60 19.93 -3.57
N MET A 513 -10.98 20.30 -2.44
CA MET A 513 -10.10 21.46 -2.35
C MET A 513 -8.95 21.38 -3.36
N LEU A 514 -8.26 20.22 -3.42
CA LEU A 514 -7.15 20.00 -4.36
C LEU A 514 -7.61 20.14 -5.81
N GLY A 515 -8.75 19.55 -6.18
CA GLY A 515 -9.33 19.65 -7.53
C GLY A 515 -9.68 21.09 -7.92
N MET A 516 -10.32 21.87 -7.02
CA MET A 516 -10.60 23.29 -7.24
C MET A 516 -9.32 24.11 -7.34
N GLY A 517 -8.29 23.80 -6.53
CA GLY A 517 -6.97 24.44 -6.58
C GLY A 517 -6.29 24.25 -7.93
N LEU A 518 -6.31 23.01 -8.46
CA LEU A 518 -5.78 22.65 -9.77
C LEU A 518 -6.67 23.11 -10.95
N ARG A 519 -7.90 23.57 -10.67
CA ARG A 519 -8.92 23.96 -11.66
C ARG A 519 -9.29 22.84 -12.64
N ALA A 520 -9.02 21.60 -12.28
CA ALA A 520 -9.31 20.43 -13.10
C ALA A 520 -9.50 19.18 -12.23
N PHE A 521 -10.25 18.22 -12.75
CA PHE A 521 -10.22 16.87 -12.23
C PHE A 521 -9.11 16.09 -12.98
N ASP A 522 -8.00 15.82 -12.30
CA ASP A 522 -6.90 15.01 -12.82
C ASP A 522 -6.88 13.65 -12.09
N PRO A 523 -7.22 12.54 -12.77
CA PRO A 523 -7.13 11.19 -12.21
C PRO A 523 -5.78 10.85 -11.62
N ALA A 524 -4.69 11.32 -12.25
CA ALA A 524 -3.32 11.06 -11.81
C ALA A 524 -2.99 11.68 -10.44
N ALA A 525 -3.69 12.75 -10.05
CA ALA A 525 -3.51 13.35 -8.73
C ALA A 525 -3.99 12.44 -7.59
N TYR A 526 -4.90 11.50 -7.88
CA TYR A 526 -5.54 10.57 -6.92
C TYR A 526 -5.16 9.12 -7.16
N ASP A 527 -4.07 8.88 -7.88
CA ASP A 527 -3.57 7.54 -8.17
C ASP A 527 -3.29 6.75 -6.88
N PRO A 528 -3.63 5.45 -6.82
CA PRO A 528 -3.35 4.59 -5.67
C PRO A 528 -1.88 4.59 -5.22
N VAL A 529 -0.91 4.74 -6.14
CA VAL A 529 0.52 4.82 -5.81
C VAL A 529 0.83 6.09 -5.02
N ARG A 530 0.22 7.24 -5.38
CA ARG A 530 0.31 8.47 -4.58
C ARG A 530 -0.32 8.28 -3.20
N GLY A 531 -1.42 7.51 -3.12
CA GLY A 531 -2.02 7.13 -1.84
C GLY A 531 -1.06 6.35 -0.93
N LEU A 532 -0.24 5.46 -1.48
CA LEU A 532 0.81 4.76 -0.74
C LEU A 532 1.90 5.71 -0.25
N LEU A 533 2.31 6.69 -1.07
CA LEU A 533 3.25 7.74 -0.68
C LEU A 533 2.70 8.59 0.46
N TRP A 534 1.43 9.02 0.40
CA TRP A 534 0.76 9.77 1.45
C TRP A 534 0.71 9.00 2.77
N PHE A 535 0.35 7.72 2.69
CA PHE A 535 0.36 6.84 3.85
C PHE A 535 1.76 6.72 4.47
N ALA A 536 2.80 6.48 3.64
CA ALA A 536 4.18 6.39 4.09
C ALA A 536 4.65 7.70 4.77
N ALA A 537 4.33 8.86 4.18
CA ALA A 537 4.68 10.16 4.72
C ALA A 537 4.07 10.40 6.12
N VAL A 538 2.77 10.10 6.28
CA VAL A 538 2.08 10.25 7.57
C VAL A 538 2.65 9.30 8.63
N VAL A 539 2.96 8.06 8.26
CA VAL A 539 3.50 7.08 9.22
C VAL A 539 4.90 7.48 9.67
N VAL A 540 5.75 7.92 8.74
CA VAL A 540 7.14 8.35 9.02
C VAL A 540 7.19 9.58 9.93
N LEU A 541 6.35 10.57 9.64
CA LEU A 541 6.32 11.83 10.40
C LEU A 541 5.45 11.76 11.66
N GLY A 542 4.82 10.60 11.88
CA GLY A 542 4.06 10.28 13.07
C GLY A 542 2.57 10.08 12.80
N ALA A 543 2.15 8.82 12.69
CA ALA A 543 0.78 8.43 12.31
C ALA A 543 -0.32 9.10 13.17
N ASP A 544 -0.13 9.30 14.48
CA ASP A 544 -1.08 9.97 15.38
C ASP A 544 -0.79 11.48 15.59
N SER A 545 0.05 12.08 14.72
CA SER A 545 0.45 13.49 14.84
C SER A 545 -0.24 14.34 13.78
N THR A 546 -1.12 15.27 14.21
CA THR A 546 -1.71 16.26 13.30
C THR A 546 -0.66 17.19 12.70
N LEU A 547 0.34 17.60 13.51
CA LEU A 547 1.49 18.36 13.01
C LEU A 547 2.36 17.56 12.05
N GLY A 548 2.47 16.21 12.27
CA GLY A 548 3.17 15.32 11.34
C GLY A 548 2.51 15.30 9.97
N ALA A 549 1.17 15.27 9.91
CA ALA A 549 0.43 15.33 8.64
C ALA A 549 0.62 16.67 7.92
N LEU A 550 0.55 17.79 8.64
CA LEU A 550 0.80 19.12 8.07
C LEU A 550 2.23 19.25 7.52
N LEU A 551 3.20 18.78 8.29
CA LEU A 551 4.59 18.76 7.84
C LEU A 551 4.79 17.84 6.63
N ALA A 552 4.09 16.70 6.59
CA ALA A 552 4.11 15.79 5.44
C ALA A 552 3.56 16.47 4.18
N ALA A 553 2.44 17.20 4.27
CA ALA A 553 1.88 17.95 3.16
C ALA A 553 2.85 19.01 2.63
N ALA A 554 3.41 19.82 3.53
CA ALA A 554 4.38 20.85 3.18
C ALA A 554 5.66 20.25 2.56
N LEU A 555 6.14 19.11 3.09
CA LEU A 555 7.34 18.43 2.59
C LEU A 555 7.08 17.81 1.19
N LEU A 556 5.94 17.15 1.00
CA LEU A 556 5.60 16.52 -0.29
C LEU A 556 5.47 17.55 -1.41
N VAL A 557 4.73 18.63 -1.18
CA VAL A 557 4.54 19.67 -2.18
C VAL A 557 5.80 20.52 -2.32
N GLY A 558 6.42 20.92 -1.22
CA GLY A 558 7.58 21.83 -1.25
C GLY A 558 8.83 21.19 -1.89
N LEU A 559 9.07 19.88 -1.68
CA LEU A 559 10.19 19.19 -2.32
C LEU A 559 9.95 18.99 -3.82
N ASP A 560 8.73 18.66 -4.22
CA ASP A 560 8.42 18.46 -5.64
C ASP A 560 8.36 19.79 -6.41
N ALA A 561 7.96 20.91 -5.76
CA ALA A 561 7.94 22.24 -6.36
C ALA A 561 9.33 22.83 -6.59
N GLY A 562 10.28 22.58 -5.68
CA GLY A 562 11.63 23.15 -5.69
C GLY A 562 12.67 22.32 -6.45
N THR A 563 12.33 21.11 -6.92
CA THR A 563 13.31 20.15 -7.45
C THR A 563 12.72 19.32 -8.61
N ARG A 564 13.50 18.36 -9.09
CA ARG A 564 12.99 17.36 -10.04
C ARG A 564 11.93 16.50 -9.36
N GLY A 565 10.81 16.25 -10.03
CA GLY A 565 9.73 15.39 -9.50
C GLY A 565 10.26 14.02 -9.06
N GLY A 566 9.76 13.54 -7.90
CA GLY A 566 10.19 12.28 -7.29
C GLY A 566 11.14 12.44 -6.09
N VAL A 567 11.66 13.64 -5.82
CA VAL A 567 12.53 13.90 -4.64
C VAL A 567 11.75 13.68 -3.36
N ALA A 568 10.51 14.17 -3.27
CA ALA A 568 9.67 13.96 -2.11
C ALA A 568 9.44 12.47 -1.83
N ALA A 569 9.13 11.70 -2.87
CA ALA A 569 8.95 10.25 -2.76
C ALA A 569 10.24 9.54 -2.30
N ALA A 570 11.38 9.88 -2.89
CA ALA A 570 12.67 9.30 -2.50
C ALA A 570 13.03 9.62 -1.04
N VAL A 571 12.87 10.86 -0.61
CA VAL A 571 13.14 11.28 0.77
C VAL A 571 12.21 10.57 1.77
N ILE A 572 10.91 10.55 1.50
CA ILE A 572 9.94 9.84 2.35
C ILE A 572 10.25 8.35 2.38
N GLY A 573 10.61 7.76 1.24
CA GLY A 573 11.00 6.35 1.15
C GLY A 573 12.23 6.02 1.99
N VAL A 574 13.29 6.85 1.94
CA VAL A 574 14.48 6.72 2.79
C VAL A 574 14.09 6.81 4.26
N LEU A 575 13.30 7.83 4.64
CA LEU A 575 12.85 8.01 6.02
C LEU A 575 11.98 6.83 6.49
N ALA A 576 11.15 6.26 5.62
CA ALA A 576 10.32 5.09 5.92
C ALA A 576 11.17 3.83 6.17
N VAL A 577 12.18 3.60 5.35
CA VAL A 577 13.16 2.51 5.53
C VAL A 577 13.95 2.70 6.83
N LEU A 578 14.39 3.93 7.12
CA LEU A 578 15.13 4.25 8.34
C LEU A 578 14.26 4.16 9.60
N SER A 579 12.97 4.49 9.52
CA SER A 579 12.05 4.39 10.67
C SER A 579 11.93 2.96 11.20
N GLY A 580 12.08 1.96 10.34
CA GLY A 580 12.17 0.56 10.73
C GLY A 580 13.40 0.24 11.60
N ARG A 581 14.45 1.03 11.51
CA ARG A 581 15.68 0.89 12.29
C ARG A 581 15.62 1.55 13.67
N PHE A 582 14.77 2.57 13.83
CA PHE A 582 14.62 3.35 15.05
C PHE A 582 13.23 3.12 15.65
N PRO A 583 13.10 2.27 16.67
CA PRO A 583 11.79 1.86 17.22
C PRO A 583 10.98 3.02 17.79
N ASP A 584 11.66 4.10 18.22
CA ASP A 584 11.06 5.25 18.86
C ASP A 584 10.89 6.47 17.92
N GLY A 585 11.18 6.24 16.62
CA GLY A 585 11.02 7.20 15.54
C GLY A 585 12.15 8.22 15.43
N PRO A 586 12.27 8.92 14.27
CA PRO A 586 13.36 9.88 14.02
C PRO A 586 13.39 11.07 15.01
N ARG A 587 12.26 11.35 15.65
CA ARG A 587 12.18 12.41 16.68
C ARG A 587 12.98 12.10 17.93
N GLU A 588 13.03 10.84 18.36
CA GLU A 588 13.76 10.44 19.56
C GLU A 588 15.26 10.39 19.29
N VAL A 589 15.65 9.97 18.10
CA VAL A 589 17.05 10.05 17.64
C VAL A 589 17.55 11.51 17.59
N LEU A 590 16.74 12.42 17.04
CA LEU A 590 17.04 13.85 17.03
C LEU A 590 17.07 14.44 18.45
N ARG A 591 16.18 13.98 19.32
CA ARG A 591 16.13 14.40 20.73
C ARG A 591 17.32 13.86 21.52
N ASP A 592 17.72 12.64 21.30
CA ASP A 592 18.89 12.04 21.91
C ASP A 592 20.18 12.66 21.39
N ALA A 593 20.25 12.96 20.09
CA ALA A 593 21.33 13.74 19.52
C ALA A 593 21.35 15.16 20.15
N ALA A 594 20.22 15.85 20.18
CA ALA A 594 20.12 17.17 20.80
C ALA A 594 20.43 17.14 22.32
N ASN A 595 20.05 16.06 23.01
CA ASN A 595 20.36 15.86 24.42
C ASN A 595 21.84 15.53 24.65
N ARG A 596 22.54 14.91 23.68
CA ARG A 596 24.00 14.70 23.72
C ARG A 596 24.76 15.99 23.55
N PHE A 597 24.23 16.94 22.78
CA PHE A 597 24.82 18.28 22.62
C PHE A 597 24.42 19.26 23.74
N ARG A 598 23.37 18.99 24.52
CA ARG A 598 23.04 19.75 25.71
C ARG A 598 23.85 19.20 26.89
N VAL A 599 24.88 19.89 27.28
CA VAL A 599 25.58 19.65 28.53
C VAL A 599 24.55 19.73 29.66
N ARG A 600 24.11 18.56 30.16
CA ARG A 600 23.21 18.52 31.32
C ARG A 600 23.97 19.06 32.53
N PRO A 601 23.47 20.09 33.21
CA PRO A 601 23.85 20.29 34.60
C PRO A 601 23.52 18.99 35.35
N ARG A 602 24.48 18.41 36.05
CA ARG A 602 24.24 17.26 36.91
C ARG A 602 23.04 17.59 37.80
N PRO A 603 21.96 16.82 37.79
CA PRO A 603 20.88 17.04 38.74
C PRO A 603 21.46 16.86 40.12
N ALA A 604 21.29 17.87 40.98
CA ALA A 604 21.58 17.76 42.39
C ALA A 604 20.87 16.48 42.92
N PRO A 605 21.52 15.69 43.75
CA PRO A 605 20.92 14.48 44.29
C PRO A 605 19.62 14.85 45.01
N THR A 606 18.50 14.44 44.44
CA THR A 606 17.18 14.64 45.05
C THR A 606 17.14 13.93 46.41
N PRO A 607 16.64 14.57 47.48
CA PRO A 607 16.57 13.96 48.82
C PRO A 607 15.79 12.63 48.89
N SER A 608 15.04 12.28 47.84
CA SER A 608 14.27 11.03 47.72
C SER A 608 15.13 9.78 47.60
N ALA A 609 16.35 9.86 47.04
CA ALA A 609 17.24 8.72 46.93
C ALA A 609 17.85 8.28 48.29
N ALA A 610 17.92 9.18 49.22
CA ALA A 610 18.36 8.88 50.59
C ALA A 610 17.28 8.12 51.40
N ARG A 611 16.01 8.35 51.11
CA ARG A 611 14.88 7.63 51.77
C ARG A 611 14.65 6.20 51.25
N LEU A 612 15.06 5.88 50.07
CA LEU A 612 14.99 4.52 49.51
C LEU A 612 16.10 3.58 49.97
N ARG A 613 17.18 4.12 50.62
CA ARG A 613 18.22 3.30 51.27
C ARG A 613 17.94 3.00 52.74
N ALA A 614 16.95 3.64 53.35
CA ALA A 614 16.41 3.22 54.65
C ALA A 614 15.40 2.09 54.39
N ARG A 615 15.90 0.86 54.25
CA ARG A 615 15.06 -0.33 54.30
C ARG A 615 14.34 -0.26 55.68
N PRO A 616 13.02 -0.35 55.74
CA PRO A 616 12.33 -0.66 57.00
C PRO A 616 12.91 -1.96 57.52
N ARG A 617 13.52 -1.96 58.70
CA ARG A 617 13.82 -3.20 59.39
C ARG A 617 12.47 -3.91 59.56
N LEU A 618 12.32 -5.04 58.95
CA LEU A 618 11.21 -5.96 59.23
C LEU A 618 11.16 -6.16 60.75
N PRO A 619 10.01 -6.09 61.39
CA PRO A 619 9.87 -6.44 62.77
C PRO A 619 10.36 -7.87 62.94
N GLY A 620 11.25 -8.09 63.93
CA GLY A 620 11.71 -9.39 64.32
C GLY A 620 10.51 -10.29 64.73
N PRO A 621 10.66 -11.59 64.65
CA PRO A 621 9.58 -12.51 65.06
C PRO A 621 9.21 -12.27 66.51
N PRO A 622 7.95 -12.40 66.90
CA PRO A 622 7.45 -12.19 68.27
C PRO A 622 8.19 -13.11 69.25
N PRO A 623 8.50 -12.64 70.48
CA PRO A 623 9.13 -13.48 71.48
C PRO A 623 8.26 -14.68 71.81
N GLY A 624 8.89 -15.87 71.75
CA GLY A 624 8.26 -17.13 72.13
C GLY A 624 7.86 -17.15 73.61
N PRO A 625 6.92 -17.99 73.98
CA PRO A 625 6.40 -18.07 75.34
C PRO A 625 7.50 -18.48 76.37
N PRO A 626 7.42 -18.07 77.66
CA PRO A 626 8.46 -18.30 78.61
C PRO A 626 8.63 -19.78 78.94
N ARG A 627 9.87 -20.28 78.89
CA ARG A 627 10.25 -21.65 79.31
C ARG A 627 10.19 -21.74 80.82
N VAL A 628 9.41 -22.70 81.28
CA VAL A 628 9.39 -23.15 82.66
C VAL A 628 10.66 -23.98 82.91
N PRO A 629 11.39 -23.74 84.05
CA PRO A 629 12.56 -24.58 84.39
C PRO A 629 12.13 -25.92 84.97
N ALA A 630 12.52 -27.04 84.37
CA ALA A 630 12.42 -28.34 84.98
C ALA A 630 13.85 -28.77 85.45
N GLY A 631 13.88 -29.10 86.70
CA GLY A 631 15.04 -29.47 87.47
C GLY A 631 15.70 -30.77 87.13
N ALA A 632 16.86 -30.90 87.64
CA ALA A 632 17.86 -31.95 87.70
C ALA A 632 17.40 -33.37 87.74
N THR A 633 18.08 -34.30 87.08
CA THR A 633 18.92 -35.33 87.70
C THR A 633 19.47 -36.35 86.68
N ALA A 634 20.77 -36.53 86.75
CA ALA A 634 21.58 -37.74 86.86
C ALA A 634 21.94 -38.57 85.62
N THR A 635 23.27 -38.55 85.36
CA THR A 635 24.22 -39.65 85.20
C THR A 635 24.02 -40.69 84.10
N GLY A 636 25.11 -40.84 83.30
CA GLY A 636 25.42 -42.11 82.65
C GLY A 636 26.26 -41.99 81.41
N THR A 637 27.57 -41.89 81.58
CA THR A 637 28.74 -42.55 80.85
C THR A 637 28.59 -42.90 79.38
N GLY A 638 29.41 -42.33 78.55
CA GLY A 638 30.41 -42.61 77.55
C GLY A 638 30.26 -43.82 76.61
N PRO A 639 31.13 -44.04 75.66
CA PRO A 639 32.02 -43.12 74.92
C PRO A 639 31.88 -43.28 73.42
N GLU A 640 32.56 -42.39 72.70
CA GLU A 640 32.97 -42.44 71.30
C GLU A 640 33.61 -43.78 70.89
N PRO A 641 33.73 -44.13 69.56
CA PRO A 641 34.87 -43.59 68.83
C PRO A 641 34.62 -43.34 67.32
N ASP A 642 35.44 -42.41 66.86
CA ASP A 642 36.13 -42.30 65.57
C ASP A 642 36.09 -43.47 64.59
N VAL A 643 36.10 -43.15 63.29
CA VAL A 643 37.10 -43.57 62.29
C VAL A 643 36.78 -43.01 60.88
N ARG A 644 37.51 -42.07 60.40
CA ARG A 644 38.38 -41.94 59.23
C ARG A 644 38.08 -42.76 57.97
N THR A 645 38.12 -42.00 56.82
CA THR A 645 38.85 -42.22 55.55
C THR A 645 38.54 -43.44 54.69
N GLY A 646 38.46 -43.13 53.40
CA GLY A 646 38.91 -44.06 52.38
C GLY A 646 38.27 -43.94 51.03
N ALA A 647 39.11 -43.58 50.13
CA ALA A 647 38.92 -43.40 48.67
C ALA A 647 38.70 -44.74 47.95
N HIS A 648 38.39 -44.56 46.67
CA HIS A 648 38.56 -45.44 45.51
C HIS A 648 37.49 -46.47 45.14
N GLY A 649 37.11 -46.39 43.85
CA GLY A 649 37.25 -47.54 42.99
C GLY A 649 36.02 -48.02 42.24
N THR A 650 35.96 -47.66 41.00
CA THR A 650 35.68 -48.50 39.82
C THR A 650 34.61 -49.60 39.90
N GLY A 651 33.74 -49.61 38.94
CA GLY A 651 33.39 -50.90 38.36
C GLY A 651 31.91 -51.20 38.11
N SER A 652 31.51 -51.02 36.91
CA SER A 652 30.83 -52.00 36.04
C SER A 652 29.53 -52.70 36.47
N ARG A 653 28.58 -52.54 35.57
CA ARG A 653 27.68 -53.57 34.99
C ARG A 653 26.37 -53.90 35.62
N THR A 654 25.39 -53.79 34.72
CA THR A 654 24.28 -54.69 34.38
C THR A 654 22.97 -54.59 35.21
N GLY A 655 21.92 -54.45 34.44
CA GLY A 655 20.65 -55.02 34.76
C GLY A 655 19.42 -54.13 34.49
N LEU A 656 18.93 -54.14 33.28
CA LEU A 656 17.48 -53.99 33.01
C LEU A 656 16.67 -55.01 33.85
N PRO A 657 15.37 -54.75 34.17
CA PRO A 657 14.38 -54.92 33.14
C PRO A 657 13.18 -53.94 33.14
N GLU A 658 12.64 -53.84 31.97
CA GLU A 658 11.28 -53.59 31.58
C GLU A 658 10.17 -53.81 32.63
N ARG A 659 9.22 -52.91 32.59
CA ARG A 659 7.78 -53.27 32.64
C ARG A 659 6.91 -52.03 32.23
N THR A 660 6.42 -51.99 31.02
CA THR A 660 5.05 -51.70 30.70
C THR A 660 4.18 -52.79 31.32
N PRO A 661 2.85 -52.65 31.52
CA PRO A 661 1.84 -52.00 30.71
C PRO A 661 0.55 -51.56 31.42
N THR A 662 -0.41 -51.29 30.62
CA THR A 662 -1.86 -51.51 30.66
C THR A 662 -2.78 -50.37 31.04
N ARG A 663 -3.52 -49.97 29.99
CA ARG A 663 -4.97 -49.64 30.08
C ARG A 663 -5.74 -50.83 30.70
N PRO A 664 -6.90 -50.56 31.33
CA PRO A 664 -8.21 -50.62 30.75
C PRO A 664 -9.19 -49.60 31.39
N GLY A 665 -10.32 -49.18 30.87
CA GLY A 665 -11.45 -49.85 30.34
C GLY A 665 -12.68 -49.08 30.83
N GLU A 666 -13.52 -48.59 29.98
CA GLU A 666 -14.91 -48.27 30.28
C GLU A 666 -15.64 -49.51 30.86
N PRO A 667 -16.77 -49.39 31.62
CA PRO A 667 -18.06 -49.05 31.09
C PRO A 667 -19.10 -48.41 32.06
N GLY A 668 -20.08 -47.69 31.52
CA GLY A 668 -21.46 -48.05 31.56
C GLY A 668 -22.37 -47.50 32.67
N ALA A 669 -23.50 -46.91 32.21
CA ALA A 669 -24.85 -46.95 32.72
C ALA A 669 -25.33 -45.95 33.80
N GLU A 670 -26.17 -45.05 33.34
CA GLU A 670 -27.42 -44.48 33.91
C GLU A 670 -28.05 -45.21 35.13
N PRO A 671 -29.18 -44.71 35.76
CA PRO A 671 -29.88 -43.41 35.76
C PRO A 671 -30.47 -42.98 37.14
N LEU A 672 -31.44 -42.03 37.11
CA LEU A 672 -32.45 -41.66 38.16
C LEU A 672 -32.08 -40.42 39.02
N GLY A 673 -32.87 -39.38 39.15
CA GLY A 673 -34.27 -39.19 39.38
C GLY A 673 -34.63 -37.71 39.46
N ARG A 674 -35.80 -37.38 38.98
CA ARG A 674 -36.61 -36.18 39.30
C ARG A 674 -37.23 -36.27 40.67
N PRO A 675 -37.72 -35.17 41.30
CA PRO A 675 -39.10 -34.69 41.11
C PRO A 675 -39.23 -33.15 41.07
N GLU A 676 -40.16 -32.61 40.28
CA GLU A 676 -41.51 -32.11 40.59
C GLU A 676 -41.58 -31.03 41.66
N ALA A 677 -42.35 -29.97 41.65
CA ALA A 677 -43.44 -29.49 40.82
C ALA A 677 -43.79 -28.04 41.23
N THR A 678 -44.71 -27.46 40.48
CA THR A 678 -45.76 -26.45 40.80
C THR A 678 -45.38 -25.00 40.50
N GLY A 679 -46.09 -24.18 39.74
CA GLY A 679 -47.45 -24.13 39.28
C GLY A 679 -47.61 -22.96 38.30
N GLY A 680 -48.52 -23.12 37.40
CA GLY A 680 -48.96 -22.09 36.47
C GLY A 680 -50.05 -21.16 37.09
N PRO A 681 -50.89 -20.46 36.31
CA PRO A 681 -51.32 -20.68 34.94
C PRO A 681 -51.68 -19.41 34.08
N ARG A 682 -51.91 -19.68 32.77
CA ARG A 682 -52.96 -19.11 31.86
C ARG A 682 -52.75 -17.70 31.32
N THR A 683 -52.97 -17.42 30.04
CA THR A 683 -53.96 -17.77 29.02
C THR A 683 -53.43 -17.42 27.63
N ALA A 684 -53.48 -18.30 26.66
CA ALA A 684 -54.46 -18.50 25.57
C ALA A 684 -54.51 -17.35 24.56
N ALA A 685 -54.46 -17.47 23.29
CA ALA A 685 -54.83 -18.42 22.24
C ALA A 685 -54.43 -17.71 20.92
N SER A 686 -54.24 -18.17 19.76
CA SER A 686 -54.64 -19.38 19.03
C SER A 686 -54.00 -19.31 17.61
N ARG A 687 -53.57 -20.43 17.14
CA ARG A 687 -53.41 -20.79 15.72
C ARG A 687 -54.78 -21.26 15.18
N PRO A 688 -55.00 -21.42 13.84
CA PRO A 688 -54.45 -22.51 13.00
C PRO A 688 -54.08 -22.04 11.57
N ALA A 689 -53.14 -22.66 10.86
CA ALA A 689 -53.05 -23.86 10.02
C ALA A 689 -54.18 -24.01 9.00
N ASP A 690 -53.86 -24.05 7.68
CA ASP A 690 -53.88 -25.17 6.78
C ASP A 690 -53.83 -24.73 5.29
N GLY A 691 -53.00 -25.34 4.49
CA GLY A 691 -53.17 -25.52 3.04
C GLY A 691 -53.96 -26.80 2.80
N PRO A 692 -54.08 -27.39 1.64
CA PRO A 692 -53.68 -27.06 0.27
C PRO A 692 -54.77 -27.44 -0.78
N ALA A 693 -54.39 -27.38 -2.06
CA ALA A 693 -54.88 -28.19 -3.21
C ALA A 693 -55.83 -27.56 -4.23
N ARG A 694 -55.27 -27.53 -5.44
CA ARG A 694 -55.68 -28.17 -6.71
C ARG A 694 -57.09 -27.94 -7.29
N ARG A 695 -57.03 -27.70 -8.61
CA ARG A 695 -57.79 -28.18 -9.80
C ARG A 695 -58.68 -27.17 -10.50
N GLN A 696 -58.30 -26.89 -11.75
CA GLN A 696 -58.98 -27.31 -13.02
C GLN A 696 -60.33 -26.69 -13.34
N GLY A 697 -60.37 -26.29 -14.62
CA GLY A 697 -61.54 -26.31 -15.52
C GLY A 697 -62.11 -24.91 -15.70
N GLY A 698 -62.16 -24.44 -16.88
CA GLY A 698 -62.64 -24.89 -18.13
C GLY A 698 -63.49 -23.85 -18.77
N THR A 699 -63.26 -23.64 -20.04
CA THR A 699 -64.19 -23.49 -21.19
C THR A 699 -64.90 -22.16 -21.41
N GLU A 700 -64.69 -21.74 -22.65
CA GLU A 700 -65.66 -21.24 -23.66
C GLU A 700 -66.27 -19.82 -23.41
N ALA A 701 -66.50 -18.98 -24.37
CA ALA A 701 -66.42 -18.99 -25.85
C ALA A 701 -66.76 -17.59 -26.34
N THR A 702 -66.41 -17.36 -27.62
CA THR A 702 -67.06 -16.48 -28.60
C THR A 702 -67.02 -14.99 -28.34
N GLY A 703 -66.67 -14.23 -29.27
CA GLY A 703 -66.91 -14.00 -30.65
C GLY A 703 -66.34 -12.65 -31.08
N ASP A 704 -65.89 -12.71 -32.29
CA ASP A 704 -66.00 -11.78 -33.40
C ASP A 704 -65.49 -10.35 -33.32
N GLU A 705 -64.72 -10.10 -34.27
CA GLU A 705 -64.70 -9.16 -35.42
C GLU A 705 -63.52 -8.23 -35.50
N HIS A 706 -62.77 -8.44 -36.56
CA HIS A 706 -61.88 -7.51 -37.26
C HIS A 706 -62.72 -6.37 -37.91
N PRO A 707 -62.19 -5.18 -38.29
CA PRO A 707 -61.06 -5.09 -39.22
C PRO A 707 -60.13 -3.86 -39.06
N ALA A 708 -58.96 -4.07 -39.62
CA ALA A 708 -58.08 -3.16 -40.36
C ALA A 708 -58.16 -1.64 -40.15
N GLY A 709 -57.01 -1.07 -39.78
CA GLY A 709 -56.71 0.33 -39.95
C GLY A 709 -55.19 0.53 -40.05
N GLN A 710 -54.70 0.78 -41.29
CA GLN A 710 -53.31 1.18 -41.59
C GLN A 710 -52.90 2.47 -40.86
N PRO A 711 -51.68 2.66 -40.41
CA PRO A 711 -51.14 3.91 -39.96
C PRO A 711 -50.71 4.79 -41.17
N PRO A 712 -50.79 6.13 -41.02
CA PRO A 712 -50.45 7.08 -42.08
C PRO A 712 -48.93 7.25 -42.21
N GLU A 713 -48.51 7.42 -43.46
CA GLU A 713 -47.18 7.80 -43.92
C GLU A 713 -46.76 9.14 -43.30
N HIS A 714 -45.56 9.20 -42.79
CA HIS A 714 -44.82 10.43 -42.51
C HIS A 714 -43.96 10.81 -43.71
N PRO A 715 -43.89 12.12 -44.03
CA PRO A 715 -43.10 12.59 -45.18
C PRO A 715 -41.62 12.56 -44.85
N ARG A 716 -40.84 12.25 -45.86
CA ARG A 716 -39.38 12.29 -45.90
C ARG A 716 -38.94 13.73 -45.79
N GLU A 717 -38.16 14.08 -44.76
CA GLU A 717 -37.31 15.27 -44.73
C GLU A 717 -35.98 14.97 -45.45
N GLU A 718 -35.69 15.82 -46.42
CA GLU A 718 -34.46 15.87 -47.19
C GLU A 718 -33.29 16.24 -46.29
N GLN A 719 -32.21 15.46 -46.34
CA GLN A 719 -30.90 15.79 -45.77
C GLN A 719 -30.24 16.86 -46.68
N PRO A 720 -29.70 17.96 -46.15
CA PRO A 720 -28.78 18.81 -46.90
C PRO A 720 -27.37 18.21 -46.89
N ALA A 721 -26.72 18.35 -48.06
CA ALA A 721 -25.38 17.94 -48.32
C ALA A 721 -24.34 18.73 -47.46
N PRO A 722 -23.10 18.18 -47.23
CA PRO A 722 -22.09 18.86 -46.43
C PRO A 722 -21.46 20.02 -47.19
N GLU A 723 -21.38 21.18 -46.55
CA GLU A 723 -20.68 22.39 -46.99
C GLU A 723 -19.15 22.16 -46.98
N GLU A 724 -18.51 22.51 -48.10
CA GLU A 724 -17.06 22.64 -48.21
C GLU A 724 -16.57 23.91 -47.46
N PRO A 725 -15.36 23.91 -46.88
CA PRO A 725 -14.79 25.11 -46.25
C PRO A 725 -14.23 26.07 -47.30
N PRO A 726 -14.25 27.41 -47.06
CA PRO A 726 -13.87 28.42 -48.01
C PRO A 726 -12.36 28.49 -48.22
N GLY A 727 -12.00 28.63 -49.50
CA GLY A 727 -10.65 28.79 -49.98
C GLY A 727 -9.99 30.10 -49.56
N HIS A 728 -8.73 30.00 -49.25
CA HIS A 728 -7.82 31.17 -49.14
C HIS A 728 -7.30 31.58 -50.53
N GLU A 729 -7.57 32.83 -50.90
CA GLU A 729 -6.99 33.55 -52.03
C GLU A 729 -5.46 33.67 -51.90
N PRO A 730 -4.70 33.54 -53.01
CA PRO A 730 -3.27 33.84 -53.02
C PRO A 730 -3.03 35.28 -53.53
N THR A 731 -2.34 36.07 -52.76
CA THR A 731 -1.75 37.34 -53.17
C THR A 731 -0.61 37.17 -54.16
N ARG A 732 -0.82 37.78 -55.28
CA ARG A 732 0.08 38.03 -56.43
C ARG A 732 1.34 38.81 -56.01
N ARG A 733 2.54 38.33 -56.38
CA ARG A 733 3.64 39.20 -56.82
C ARG A 733 4.53 38.53 -57.87
N GLN A 734 4.64 39.28 -58.87
CA GLN A 734 5.27 39.26 -60.23
C GLN A 734 6.73 38.88 -60.25
N ASN A 735 7.08 38.28 -61.44
CA ASN A 735 8.24 38.47 -62.33
C ASN A 735 9.58 37.90 -61.82
N ASN A 736 10.33 37.19 -62.64
CA ASN A 736 10.71 37.41 -64.05
C ASN A 736 11.44 36.15 -64.57
N THR A 737 11.13 35.78 -65.81
CA THR A 737 11.99 35.28 -66.92
C THR A 737 13.35 34.63 -66.53
N ASP A 738 13.72 33.43 -66.96
CA ASP A 738 14.12 33.13 -68.35
C ASP A 738 14.44 31.61 -68.51
N ARG A 739 14.17 31.17 -69.70
CA ARG A 739 14.52 30.05 -70.56
C ARG A 739 15.78 29.25 -70.23
N GLY A 740 15.69 27.93 -70.41
CA GLY A 740 16.84 27.13 -70.85
C GLY A 740 16.65 25.60 -70.65
N THR A 741 16.03 24.99 -71.63
CA THR A 741 16.24 23.67 -72.20
C THR A 741 17.49 22.88 -71.80
N HIS A 742 17.40 21.63 -71.53
CA HIS A 742 17.89 20.40 -72.16
C HIS A 742 18.17 19.25 -71.18
N ARG A 743 17.49 18.16 -71.45
CA ARG A 743 17.92 16.75 -71.66
C ARG A 743 19.20 16.24 -70.99
N GLY A 744 19.05 15.13 -70.21
CA GLY A 744 19.86 13.99 -70.62
C GLY A 744 20.63 13.24 -69.55
N ARG A 745 20.19 12.01 -69.30
CA ARG A 745 21.01 10.81 -69.12
C ARG A 745 22.00 10.72 -67.95
N THR A 746 21.73 9.75 -67.08
CA THR A 746 22.70 8.83 -66.40
C THR A 746 23.75 8.28 -67.37
N PRO A 747 24.91 7.70 -67.05
CA PRO A 747 25.25 6.97 -65.80
C PRO A 747 26.77 6.99 -65.40
N HIS A 748 27.09 6.24 -64.34
CA HIS A 748 28.33 5.50 -64.06
C HIS A 748 29.52 6.12 -63.33
N ARG A 749 29.80 5.45 -62.20
CA ARG A 749 31.05 4.75 -61.82
C ARG A 749 32.26 5.54 -61.25
N THR A 750 32.67 5.02 -60.08
CA THR A 750 34.04 4.67 -59.59
C THR A 750 35.01 5.81 -59.19
N GLY A 751 35.54 5.57 -57.99
CA GLY A 751 36.96 5.76 -57.79
C GLY A 751 37.39 6.49 -56.52
N SER A 752 37.74 5.76 -55.50
CA SER A 752 39.00 5.73 -54.77
C SER A 752 39.82 7.02 -54.55
N GLY A 753 40.31 7.15 -53.27
CA GLY A 753 41.56 7.89 -53.00
C GLY A 753 41.45 8.75 -51.73
N VAL A 754 41.84 8.25 -50.56
CA VAL A 754 43.13 8.41 -49.89
C VAL A 754 43.68 9.83 -49.89
N ALA A 755 43.72 10.47 -48.71
CA ALA A 755 44.91 10.99 -48.05
C ALA A 755 44.58 11.97 -46.89
N ARG A 756 45.11 11.71 -45.74
CA ARG A 756 45.53 12.68 -44.70
C ARG A 756 46.81 13.33 -45.13
N PRO A 757 47.46 14.36 -44.49
CA PRO A 757 47.24 14.99 -43.16
C PRO A 757 47.56 16.51 -43.15
N GLY A 758 47.47 17.16 -41.95
CA GLY A 758 48.15 18.45 -41.76
C GLY A 758 47.57 19.32 -40.64
N ALA A 759 48.14 19.24 -39.46
CA ALA A 759 48.21 20.35 -38.50
C ALA A 759 49.49 21.16 -38.80
N PRO A 760 49.85 22.27 -38.13
CA PRO A 760 49.36 23.00 -36.97
C PRO A 760 49.47 24.56 -37.08
N LEU A 761 49.25 25.28 -35.95
CA LEU A 761 49.95 26.46 -35.38
C LEU A 761 48.99 27.54 -34.81
N ARG A 762 49.01 27.72 -33.47
CA ARG A 762 49.64 28.75 -32.63
C ARG A 762 49.08 30.18 -32.68
N GLY A 763 48.87 30.65 -31.45
CA GLY A 763 49.04 32.03 -30.99
C GLY A 763 47.98 32.46 -29.98
N ALA A 764 48.21 32.40 -28.67
CA ALA A 764 48.82 33.38 -27.76
C ALA A 764 47.88 34.60 -27.60
N ALA A 765 47.54 35.16 -26.43
CA ALA A 765 48.17 35.26 -25.14
C ALA A 765 47.24 36.02 -24.15
N ARG A 766 47.38 35.72 -22.83
CA ARG A 766 47.42 36.65 -21.68
C ARG A 766 46.17 37.48 -21.33
N ALA A 767 45.72 37.68 -20.09
CA ALA A 767 46.40 37.68 -18.81
C ALA A 767 45.37 37.69 -17.66
N SER A 768 45.67 36.99 -16.57
CA SER A 768 45.19 37.30 -15.22
C SER A 768 45.91 38.52 -14.66
N PRO A 769 45.40 39.15 -13.56
CA PRO A 769 45.86 38.73 -12.24
C PRO A 769 44.83 38.87 -11.10
N ALA A 770 44.96 38.02 -10.10
CA ALA A 770 44.67 38.27 -8.69
C ALA A 770 45.91 38.86 -7.99
N PRO A 771 45.97 39.14 -6.69
CA PRO A 771 45.01 39.25 -5.58
C PRO A 771 45.22 40.54 -4.72
N VAL A 772 44.44 40.82 -3.66
CA VAL A 772 44.95 41.42 -2.42
C VAL A 772 43.97 41.22 -1.25
N ARG A 773 44.54 40.81 -0.14
CA ARG A 773 44.07 40.66 1.22
C ARG A 773 43.69 41.99 1.88
N GLY A 774 42.82 41.93 2.87
CA GLY A 774 42.66 42.96 3.90
C GLY A 774 41.57 42.68 4.92
N ARG A 775 41.90 42.03 6.03
CA ARG A 775 41.25 42.26 7.34
C ARG A 775 41.94 43.46 7.98
N PRO A 776 41.30 44.26 8.88
CA PRO A 776 41.09 43.85 10.25
C PRO A 776 39.89 44.47 11.02
N ARG A 777 39.53 43.76 12.08
CA ARG A 777 39.17 44.16 13.45
C ARG A 777 38.31 45.39 13.77
N ALA A 778 37.21 45.09 14.50
CA ALA A 778 36.93 45.41 15.92
C ALA A 778 36.16 46.72 16.23
N GLY A 779 35.19 46.57 17.08
CA GLY A 779 34.85 47.60 18.06
C GLY A 779 33.38 48.02 18.08
N ALA A 780 32.73 47.60 19.10
CA ALA A 780 31.63 48.04 19.92
C ALA A 780 30.38 47.18 19.82
#